data_e1c6eaa26710daa7d811799cdaad0fbf
#
_entry.id   e1c6eaa26710daa7d811799cdaad0fbf
#
_cell.length_a   1.000
_cell.length_b   1.000
_cell.length_c   1.000
_cell.angle_alpha   90.00
_cell.angle_beta   90.00
_cell.angle_gamma   90.00
#
_symmetry.space_group_name_H-M   'P 1'
#
loop_
_entity.id
_entity.type
_entity.pdbx_description
1 polymer ?
#
loop_
_entity_poly.entity_id
_entity_poly.type
_entity_poly.pdbx_seq_one_letter_code
_entity_poly.pdbx_strand_id
1 'polypeptide(L)'
;MLSVRYPLILSTCAIVALTTACLFSSNAQASQITLTSNSSVNGSSIRDNANATTSNTVSISSNTLEIDWNGLSVNSAALTVDNKPQKATNLVIGFSDKTRSAKIATWTLVPSGINVEAELNQDQLTFQFSLPSNIQVKRNEPIELAWFDLAEQQTQTLFLPFSEGMRVPTDNKLWASYLVGNHSGSNTTQDLKMPFWTIQQNNHFISYQMVNATNNQLLFSEVSSDTSTNSKTKIDMKASHQFTMLNQSQPFIVRITLGESWLDGAKQYRDWRINNDQSETLVAKQKRNPDVSKLIGVSHVYLFGKDPLSVQDVSDWWGLKTWYLEGSKLNVSKEAKRELSSLSKGKDWFSQYHKQLLLDSISQSLQVLFPVGTATLENNTIKAQYVAAQNKKNWLVEHASPYLNSSETWGQALSSDMVANLNKAGLNKLWIGFDNWMPAFYQPNAVGLAKQSGYLVGTYDSYNTAIPAKLNDNWLTAQLPEPMRQSCAIELADGSLKKGFRGNGFYLNPNCHLEYVKQRAQDIMRFGNFNSLFLDVDATAMAREDYSGSIDSHSNSNGNGNTNESDMLSSFNNRMQWLSEQPSLVLGSEDGNSLTTKGIAFAHGLETVGFGWTDKDMKENRQSPYYLGRWYPDHKPDFFFKPAEVKEPYKSLLFSPQYRIPLYQAVFHDEVINTHHWHSDSLKFTNVQAERDLTAMLYNTPAMVHLTRDEALSSSSPRIKALKHYQDGFEPMHEQLWDKQLVDFEWLDKNGDVQQTEFSDGSKIIANFSNKAFRHNGIDIAGLSVKAILANGQVVDWQPNHS
;
A
#
# COMPACT_ATOMS: atom_id res chain seq x y z
N MET A 1 15.02 10.76 -44.75
CA MET A 1 15.76 9.62 -45.36
C MET A 1 16.68 9.06 -44.29
N LEU A 2 16.40 7.91 -43.87
CA LEU A 2 17.13 6.81 -43.24
C LEU A 2 16.26 6.18 -42.18
N SER A 3 15.56 5.13 -42.61
CA SER A 3 14.78 4.24 -41.79
C SER A 3 15.69 3.26 -41.09
N VAL A 4 15.65 3.20 -39.76
CA VAL A 4 16.22 2.10 -38.99
C VAL A 4 15.05 1.23 -38.55
N ARG A 5 14.95 0.06 -39.16
CA ARG A 5 14.06 -1.02 -38.74
C ARG A 5 14.67 -1.76 -37.55
N TYR A 6 13.95 -1.81 -36.44
CA TYR A 6 14.21 -2.81 -35.39
C TYR A 6 13.45 -4.10 -35.71
N PRO A 7 14.07 -5.26 -35.55
CA PRO A 7 13.38 -6.53 -35.78
C PRO A 7 12.48 -6.85 -34.58
N LEU A 8 11.19 -7.09 -34.87
CA LEU A 8 10.29 -7.80 -33.99
C LEU A 8 10.84 -9.23 -33.80
N ILE A 9 11.23 -9.56 -32.59
CA ILE A 9 11.40 -10.95 -32.18
C ILE A 9 10.02 -11.46 -31.77
N LEU A 10 9.33 -12.08 -32.69
CA LEU A 10 8.21 -12.97 -32.44
C LEU A 10 8.77 -14.22 -31.76
N SER A 11 8.59 -14.36 -30.45
CA SER A 11 8.75 -15.64 -29.76
C SER A 11 7.60 -16.55 -30.20
N THR A 12 7.83 -17.34 -31.24
CA THR A 12 6.98 -18.47 -31.61
C THR A 12 7.11 -19.53 -30.52
N CYS A 13 6.11 -19.66 -29.66
CA CYS A 13 5.89 -20.90 -28.91
C CYS A 13 5.68 -22.02 -29.94
N ALA A 14 6.69 -22.87 -30.09
CA ALA A 14 6.57 -24.10 -30.84
C ALA A 14 5.64 -25.05 -30.08
N ILE A 15 4.40 -25.19 -30.56
CA ILE A 15 3.54 -26.32 -30.20
C ILE A 15 4.23 -27.59 -30.73
N VAL A 16 4.92 -28.27 -29.87
CA VAL A 16 5.36 -29.65 -30.13
C VAL A 16 4.11 -30.53 -29.94
N ALA A 17 3.47 -30.87 -31.05
CA ALA A 17 2.43 -31.89 -31.04
C ALA A 17 3.14 -33.26 -30.76
N LEU A 18 3.17 -33.67 -29.51
CA LEU A 18 3.45 -35.05 -29.14
C LEU A 18 2.17 -35.85 -29.43
N THR A 19 2.21 -36.63 -30.50
CA THR A 19 1.24 -37.69 -30.74
C THR A 19 1.43 -38.79 -29.69
N THR A 20 0.73 -38.68 -28.57
CA THR A 20 0.60 -39.74 -27.59
C THR A 20 -0.62 -40.60 -27.95
N ALA A 21 -0.43 -41.87 -28.03
CA ALA A 21 -1.49 -42.85 -28.26
C ALA A 21 -2.50 -42.78 -27.13
N CYS A 22 -3.69 -42.18 -27.39
CA CYS A 22 -4.80 -42.20 -26.48
C CYS A 22 -5.45 -43.56 -26.46
N LEU A 23 -5.35 -44.27 -25.34
CA LEU A 23 -6.26 -45.34 -25.01
C LEU A 23 -7.59 -44.72 -24.52
N PHE A 24 -8.60 -44.74 -25.37
CA PHE A 24 -9.95 -44.36 -25.00
C PHE A 24 -10.51 -45.35 -23.98
N SER A 25 -10.62 -44.97 -22.74
CA SER A 25 -11.49 -45.64 -21.78
C SER A 25 -12.86 -45.00 -21.80
N SER A 26 -13.88 -45.81 -22.03
CA SER A 26 -15.29 -45.43 -22.03
C SER A 26 -15.74 -44.79 -20.73
N ASN A 27 -16.58 -43.75 -20.80
CA ASN A 27 -17.51 -43.20 -19.85
C ASN A 27 -17.60 -43.87 -18.47
N ALA A 28 -16.56 -43.81 -17.66
CA ALA A 28 -16.62 -44.05 -16.23
C ALA A 28 -16.65 -42.66 -15.55
N GLN A 29 -17.66 -42.42 -14.70
CA GLN A 29 -17.66 -41.30 -13.76
C GLN A 29 -16.44 -41.43 -12.84
N ALA A 30 -15.27 -40.95 -13.30
CA ALA A 30 -14.09 -40.93 -12.43
C ALA A 30 -14.30 -39.82 -11.38
N SER A 31 -14.51 -40.22 -10.15
CA SER A 31 -14.68 -39.33 -9.02
C SER A 31 -13.33 -38.88 -8.42
N GLN A 32 -12.26 -39.59 -8.70
CA GLN A 32 -10.96 -39.31 -8.09
C GLN A 32 -9.82 -39.37 -9.09
N ILE A 33 -8.96 -38.36 -9.05
CA ILE A 33 -7.76 -38.18 -9.86
C ILE A 33 -6.57 -38.30 -8.92
N THR A 34 -5.57 -39.11 -9.29
CA THR A 34 -4.32 -39.19 -8.51
C THR A 34 -3.16 -38.74 -9.38
N LEU A 35 -2.46 -37.68 -8.94
CA LEU A 35 -1.23 -37.17 -9.53
C LEU A 35 -0.03 -37.52 -8.64
N THR A 36 1.10 -37.89 -9.25
CA THR A 36 2.34 -38.22 -8.53
C THR A 36 3.54 -37.52 -9.13
N SER A 37 4.41 -36.98 -8.28
CA SER A 37 5.71 -36.46 -8.69
C SER A 37 6.79 -36.89 -7.69
N ASN A 38 8.05 -36.89 -8.15
CA ASN A 38 9.21 -37.13 -7.30
C ASN A 38 9.89 -35.80 -7.02
N SER A 39 10.08 -35.43 -5.76
CA SER A 39 10.90 -34.29 -5.35
C SER A 39 12.30 -34.77 -4.97
N SER A 40 13.32 -34.07 -5.48
CA SER A 40 14.67 -34.18 -4.97
C SER A 40 14.85 -33.16 -3.86
N VAL A 41 14.99 -33.60 -2.62
CA VAL A 41 15.33 -32.70 -1.51
C VAL A 41 16.78 -32.22 -1.69
N ASN A 42 16.95 -31.00 -2.19
CA ASN A 42 18.23 -30.28 -2.08
C ASN A 42 18.31 -29.63 -0.70
N GLY A 43 18.56 -30.43 0.33
CA GLY A 43 18.81 -29.93 1.67
C GLY A 43 20.26 -29.46 1.79
N SER A 44 20.48 -28.16 1.93
CA SER A 44 21.75 -27.61 2.41
C SER A 44 21.83 -27.69 3.93
N SER A 45 22.02 -28.90 4.47
CA SER A 45 22.59 -29.11 5.81
C SER A 45 23.40 -30.37 5.82
N ILE A 46 24.66 -30.18 6.13
CA ILE A 46 25.68 -31.24 6.25
C ILE A 46 25.29 -32.19 7.39
N ARG A 47 24.88 -33.41 7.06
CA ARG A 47 25.27 -34.71 7.61
C ARG A 47 24.25 -35.81 7.30
N ASP A 48 24.83 -36.78 6.57
CA ASP A 48 24.47 -38.19 6.49
C ASP A 48 23.20 -38.65 5.80
N ASN A 49 23.52 -39.36 4.69
CA ASN A 49 22.84 -40.49 4.05
C ASN A 49 21.67 -40.21 3.09
N ALA A 50 22.03 -40.54 1.85
CA ALA A 50 21.21 -41.15 0.78
C ALA A 50 20.08 -40.25 0.23
N ASN A 51 20.12 -40.06 -1.07
CA ASN A 51 19.04 -39.63 -1.96
C ASN A 51 17.68 -40.29 -1.61
N ALA A 52 16.98 -39.73 -0.66
CA ALA A 52 15.59 -40.07 -0.43
C ALA A 52 14.76 -39.24 -1.41
N THR A 53 14.38 -39.81 -2.53
CA THR A 53 13.30 -39.28 -3.36
C THR A 53 12.00 -39.45 -2.60
N THR A 54 11.46 -38.37 -2.05
CA THR A 54 10.10 -38.38 -1.54
C THR A 54 9.13 -38.30 -2.72
N SER A 55 8.18 -39.21 -2.75
CA SER A 55 7.11 -39.21 -3.75
C SER A 55 5.95 -38.38 -3.23
N ASN A 56 5.57 -37.32 -3.93
CA ASN A 56 4.37 -36.55 -3.68
C ASN A 56 3.17 -37.18 -4.37
N THR A 57 2.11 -37.41 -3.61
CA THR A 57 0.85 -37.94 -4.13
C THR A 57 -0.27 -36.99 -3.82
N VAL A 58 -0.97 -36.52 -4.87
CA VAL A 58 -2.12 -35.63 -4.76
C VAL A 58 -3.35 -36.38 -5.26
N SER A 59 -4.38 -36.44 -4.43
CA SER A 59 -5.70 -36.99 -4.77
C SER A 59 -6.70 -35.85 -4.89
N ILE A 60 -7.39 -35.75 -6.03
CA ILE A 60 -8.32 -34.67 -6.35
C ILE A 60 -9.68 -35.30 -6.65
N SER A 61 -10.73 -34.86 -5.94
CA SER A 61 -12.11 -35.11 -6.33
C SER A 61 -12.52 -34.17 -7.45
N SER A 62 -12.66 -34.68 -8.65
CA SER A 62 -12.95 -33.88 -9.84
C SER A 62 -14.32 -33.20 -9.82
N ASN A 63 -15.29 -33.69 -9.03
CA ASN A 63 -16.62 -33.13 -8.92
C ASN A 63 -16.73 -32.02 -7.86
N THR A 64 -15.92 -32.10 -6.78
CA THR A 64 -16.02 -31.21 -5.62
C THR A 64 -14.77 -30.38 -5.40
N LEU A 65 -13.68 -30.67 -6.10
CA LEU A 65 -12.36 -30.07 -5.88
C LEU A 65 -11.83 -30.27 -4.46
N GLU A 66 -12.27 -31.32 -3.76
CA GLU A 66 -11.59 -31.80 -2.54
C GLU A 66 -10.21 -32.28 -2.91
N ILE A 67 -9.20 -31.80 -2.21
CA ILE A 67 -7.79 -32.11 -2.52
C ILE A 67 -7.12 -32.65 -1.26
N ASP A 68 -6.58 -33.85 -1.37
CA ASP A 68 -5.67 -34.44 -0.40
C ASP A 68 -4.26 -34.49 -0.98
N TRP A 69 -3.28 -33.96 -0.27
CA TRP A 69 -1.88 -33.99 -0.65
C TRP A 69 -1.08 -34.66 0.45
N ASN A 70 -0.65 -35.88 0.23
CA ASN A 70 0.06 -36.69 1.22
C ASN A 70 -0.66 -36.81 2.58
N GLY A 71 -1.99 -36.87 2.56
CA GLY A 71 -2.81 -36.92 3.77
C GLY A 71 -3.18 -35.56 4.38
N LEU A 72 -2.77 -34.45 3.74
CA LEU A 72 -3.18 -33.09 4.13
C LEU A 72 -4.38 -32.67 3.30
N SER A 73 -5.44 -32.19 3.96
CA SER A 73 -6.61 -31.66 3.28
C SER A 73 -6.33 -30.22 2.83
N VAL A 74 -5.92 -30.10 1.57
CA VAL A 74 -5.53 -28.83 0.95
C VAL A 74 -6.74 -27.98 0.58
N ASN A 75 -7.85 -28.62 0.21
CA ASN A 75 -9.10 -27.94 -0.11
C ASN A 75 -10.26 -28.87 0.25
N SER A 76 -11.27 -28.37 0.93
CA SER A 76 -12.48 -29.15 1.29
C SER A 76 -13.74 -28.68 0.55
N ALA A 77 -13.57 -27.93 -0.52
CA ALA A 77 -14.67 -27.29 -1.23
C ALA A 77 -15.60 -28.26 -1.96
N ALA A 78 -16.86 -27.91 -1.93
CA ALA A 78 -17.76 -28.26 -3.02
C ALA A 78 -17.58 -27.25 -4.15
N LEU A 79 -16.97 -27.65 -5.25
CA LEU A 79 -16.81 -26.79 -6.42
C LEU A 79 -18.18 -26.39 -6.97
N THR A 80 -18.47 -25.09 -6.93
CA THR A 80 -19.72 -24.56 -7.46
C THR A 80 -19.46 -23.45 -8.49
N VAL A 81 -20.35 -23.37 -9.46
CA VAL A 81 -20.40 -22.25 -10.38
C VAL A 81 -21.79 -21.63 -10.28
N ASP A 82 -21.87 -20.35 -9.98
CA ASP A 82 -23.13 -19.64 -9.68
C ASP A 82 -23.96 -20.36 -8.63
N ASN A 83 -23.32 -20.84 -7.55
CA ASN A 83 -23.90 -21.64 -6.47
C ASN A 83 -24.51 -22.98 -6.93
N LYS A 84 -24.19 -23.46 -8.12
CA LYS A 84 -24.64 -24.77 -8.63
C LYS A 84 -23.53 -25.78 -8.57
N PRO A 85 -23.73 -26.96 -7.96
CA PRO A 85 -22.74 -28.04 -7.96
C PRO A 85 -22.36 -28.45 -9.37
N GLN A 86 -21.09 -28.73 -9.59
CA GLN A 86 -20.53 -29.14 -10.87
C GLN A 86 -20.27 -30.65 -10.91
N LYS A 87 -20.22 -31.24 -12.10
CA LYS A 87 -19.77 -32.60 -12.36
C LYS A 87 -18.65 -32.59 -13.37
N ALA A 88 -17.65 -33.43 -13.16
CA ALA A 88 -16.54 -33.59 -14.09
C ALA A 88 -16.95 -34.48 -15.28
N THR A 89 -16.56 -34.10 -16.47
CA THR A 89 -16.69 -34.89 -17.70
C THR A 89 -15.41 -34.75 -18.51
N ASN A 90 -15.22 -35.60 -19.52
CA ASN A 90 -14.08 -35.57 -20.44
C ASN A 90 -12.72 -35.62 -19.72
N LEU A 91 -12.63 -36.41 -18.66
CA LEU A 91 -11.38 -36.55 -17.91
C LEU A 91 -10.29 -37.23 -18.76
N VAL A 92 -9.14 -36.53 -18.87
CA VAL A 92 -7.91 -37.06 -19.49
C VAL A 92 -6.77 -36.95 -18.48
N ILE A 93 -6.03 -38.00 -18.30
CA ILE A 93 -4.86 -38.05 -17.42
C ILE A 93 -3.59 -38.24 -18.24
N GLY A 94 -2.64 -37.29 -18.13
CA GLY A 94 -1.35 -37.32 -18.77
C GLY A 94 -0.28 -37.99 -17.88
N PHE A 95 0.52 -38.83 -18.48
CA PHE A 95 1.59 -39.57 -17.79
C PHE A 95 2.97 -39.10 -18.23
N SER A 96 3.93 -39.17 -17.33
CA SER A 96 5.35 -39.04 -17.65
C SER A 96 5.87 -40.31 -18.34
N ASP A 97 6.52 -40.17 -19.51
CA ASP A 97 7.05 -41.27 -20.31
C ASP A 97 8.08 -42.14 -19.58
N LYS A 98 8.81 -41.61 -18.59
CA LYS A 98 9.87 -42.29 -17.87
C LYS A 98 9.41 -43.07 -16.63
N THR A 99 8.35 -42.62 -15.96
CA THR A 99 7.95 -43.19 -14.66
C THR A 99 6.51 -43.71 -14.64
N ARG A 100 5.75 -43.53 -15.70
CA ARG A 100 4.28 -43.75 -15.75
C ARG A 100 3.51 -43.08 -14.62
N SER A 101 4.08 -42.00 -14.05
CA SER A 101 3.36 -41.20 -13.04
C SER A 101 2.45 -40.20 -13.72
N ALA A 102 1.20 -40.10 -13.28
CA ALA A 102 0.29 -39.07 -13.73
C ALA A 102 0.77 -37.71 -13.19
N LYS A 103 0.96 -36.75 -14.08
CA LYS A 103 1.39 -35.38 -13.72
C LYS A 103 0.37 -34.30 -14.07
N ILE A 104 -0.43 -34.56 -15.08
CA ILE A 104 -1.43 -33.62 -15.60
C ILE A 104 -2.76 -34.31 -15.67
N ALA A 105 -3.82 -33.61 -15.28
CA ALA A 105 -5.19 -34.03 -15.51
C ALA A 105 -5.99 -32.87 -16.06
N THR A 106 -6.83 -33.13 -17.06
CA THR A 106 -7.75 -32.13 -17.62
C THR A 106 -9.18 -32.68 -17.60
N TRP A 107 -10.15 -31.83 -17.31
CA TRP A 107 -11.57 -32.19 -17.36
C TRP A 107 -12.44 -30.96 -17.62
N THR A 108 -13.69 -31.21 -17.94
CA THR A 108 -14.68 -30.13 -18.14
C THR A 108 -15.75 -30.21 -17.04
N LEU A 109 -16.09 -29.07 -16.46
CA LEU A 109 -17.17 -28.93 -15.47
C LEU A 109 -18.52 -28.76 -16.16
N VAL A 110 -19.53 -29.51 -15.71
CA VAL A 110 -20.90 -29.44 -16.23
C VAL A 110 -21.84 -29.11 -15.09
N PRO A 111 -22.75 -28.14 -15.24
CA PRO A 111 -23.22 -27.54 -16.50
C PRO A 111 -22.45 -26.30 -17.00
N SER A 112 -21.44 -25.78 -16.28
CA SER A 112 -20.80 -24.51 -16.63
C SER A 112 -19.96 -24.54 -17.91
N GLY A 113 -19.44 -25.70 -18.29
CA GLY A 113 -18.51 -25.83 -19.42
C GLY A 113 -17.07 -25.39 -19.13
N ILE A 114 -16.75 -24.96 -17.91
CA ILE A 114 -15.40 -24.54 -17.54
C ILE A 114 -14.43 -25.71 -17.71
N ASN A 115 -13.33 -25.48 -18.39
CA ASN A 115 -12.21 -26.42 -18.50
C ASN A 115 -11.27 -26.25 -17.33
N VAL A 116 -10.87 -27.36 -16.74
CA VAL A 116 -9.91 -27.40 -15.62
C VAL A 116 -8.70 -28.19 -16.06
N GLU A 117 -7.52 -27.65 -15.78
CA GLU A 117 -6.24 -28.35 -15.88
C GLU A 117 -5.57 -28.33 -14.52
N ALA A 118 -5.12 -29.50 -14.04
CA ALA A 118 -4.32 -29.65 -12.85
C ALA A 118 -2.97 -30.26 -13.20
N GLU A 119 -1.88 -29.60 -12.82
CA GLU A 119 -0.50 -30.06 -13.04
C GLU A 119 0.23 -30.16 -11.70
N LEU A 120 0.85 -31.32 -11.44
CA LEU A 120 1.74 -31.52 -10.30
C LEU A 120 3.18 -31.56 -10.76
N ASN A 121 3.98 -30.55 -10.40
CA ASN A 121 5.40 -30.46 -10.72
C ASN A 121 6.20 -30.28 -9.42
N GLN A 122 6.93 -31.34 -9.02
CA GLN A 122 7.64 -31.40 -7.74
C GLN A 122 6.70 -31.12 -6.56
N ASP A 123 6.92 -30.02 -5.84
CA ASP A 123 6.17 -29.60 -4.67
C ASP A 123 5.14 -28.48 -4.99
N GLN A 124 4.79 -28.34 -6.26
CA GLN A 124 3.83 -27.35 -6.73
C GLN A 124 2.70 -28.01 -7.51
N LEU A 125 1.47 -27.77 -7.06
CA LEU A 125 0.22 -28.11 -7.75
C LEU A 125 -0.36 -26.84 -8.35
N THR A 126 -0.57 -26.83 -9.66
CA THR A 126 -1.15 -25.69 -10.37
C THR A 126 -2.52 -26.06 -10.91
N PHE A 127 -3.52 -25.23 -10.66
CA PHE A 127 -4.83 -25.30 -11.31
C PHE A 127 -5.00 -24.16 -12.29
N GLN A 128 -5.53 -24.46 -13.46
CA GLN A 128 -5.98 -23.48 -14.43
C GLN A 128 -7.44 -23.73 -14.78
N PHE A 129 -8.26 -22.69 -14.67
CA PHE A 129 -9.66 -22.69 -15.02
C PHE A 129 -9.89 -21.76 -16.19
N SER A 130 -10.57 -22.24 -17.25
CA SER A 130 -10.79 -21.48 -18.49
C SER A 130 -12.21 -21.63 -18.97
N LEU A 131 -12.84 -20.52 -19.38
CA LEU A 131 -14.11 -20.56 -20.08
C LEU A 131 -13.90 -21.03 -21.52
N PRO A 132 -14.76 -21.91 -22.06
CA PRO A 132 -14.72 -22.24 -23.48
C PRO A 132 -15.15 -21.05 -24.35
N SER A 133 -14.55 -20.91 -25.51
CA SER A 133 -14.75 -19.76 -26.41
C SER A 133 -16.19 -19.54 -26.91
N ASN A 134 -17.04 -20.53 -26.80
CA ASN A 134 -18.47 -20.46 -27.16
C ASN A 134 -19.36 -19.90 -26.04
N ILE A 135 -18.83 -19.71 -24.84
CA ILE A 135 -19.53 -19.02 -23.74
C ILE A 135 -19.24 -17.52 -23.86
N GLN A 136 -20.30 -16.72 -23.84
CA GLN A 136 -20.23 -15.26 -23.81
C GLN A 136 -20.78 -14.77 -22.48
N VAL A 137 -19.93 -14.18 -21.65
CA VAL A 137 -20.35 -13.59 -20.40
C VAL A 137 -20.99 -12.23 -20.66
N LYS A 138 -22.18 -12.01 -20.11
CA LYS A 138 -22.89 -10.73 -20.27
C LYS A 138 -22.36 -9.70 -19.27
N ARG A 139 -22.50 -8.44 -19.60
CA ARG A 139 -21.99 -7.30 -18.83
C ARG A 139 -22.39 -7.34 -17.35
N ASN A 140 -23.63 -7.67 -17.02
CA ASN A 140 -24.16 -7.66 -15.65
C ASN A 140 -24.35 -9.07 -15.04
N GLU A 141 -23.87 -10.11 -15.69
CA GLU A 141 -24.08 -11.49 -15.31
C GLU A 141 -22.71 -12.23 -15.31
N PRO A 142 -21.78 -11.88 -14.41
CA PRO A 142 -20.50 -12.59 -14.31
C PRO A 142 -20.75 -14.06 -13.92
N ILE A 143 -19.85 -14.94 -14.30
CA ILE A 143 -19.86 -16.35 -13.89
C ILE A 143 -18.93 -16.48 -12.68
N GLU A 144 -19.45 -16.85 -11.52
CA GLU A 144 -18.69 -17.03 -10.28
C GLU A 144 -18.28 -18.48 -10.07
N LEU A 145 -16.98 -18.73 -9.98
CA LEU A 145 -16.37 -20.01 -9.63
C LEU A 145 -15.89 -19.96 -8.18
N ALA A 146 -16.58 -20.69 -7.29
CA ALA A 146 -16.07 -20.95 -5.95
C ALA A 146 -15.08 -22.12 -6.03
N TRP A 147 -13.80 -21.84 -5.73
CA TRP A 147 -12.72 -22.80 -5.95
C TRP A 147 -11.99 -23.23 -4.68
N PHE A 148 -12.08 -22.46 -3.60
CA PHE A 148 -11.43 -22.72 -2.33
C PHE A 148 -12.41 -22.71 -1.17
N ASP A 149 -12.27 -23.69 -0.29
CA ASP A 149 -12.97 -23.79 0.98
C ASP A 149 -11.99 -24.37 2.02
N LEU A 150 -11.87 -23.69 3.16
CA LEU A 150 -10.91 -24.04 4.20
C LEU A 150 -11.23 -25.39 4.82
N ALA A 151 -10.24 -26.26 4.97
CA ALA A 151 -10.37 -27.47 5.78
C ALA A 151 -10.36 -27.10 7.29
N GLU A 152 -11.43 -26.48 7.76
CA GLU A 152 -11.56 -25.84 9.06
C GLU A 152 -11.22 -26.73 10.26
N GLN A 153 -11.54 -28.02 10.17
CA GLN A 153 -11.29 -28.99 11.25
C GLN A 153 -9.80 -29.30 11.39
N GLN A 154 -9.03 -29.21 10.32
CA GLN A 154 -7.61 -29.55 10.29
C GLN A 154 -6.73 -28.31 10.40
N THR A 155 -7.22 -27.14 10.00
CA THR A 155 -6.45 -25.90 9.98
C THR A 155 -6.41 -25.26 11.37
N GLN A 156 -5.21 -24.93 11.82
CA GLN A 156 -4.92 -24.33 13.13
C GLN A 156 -4.67 -22.83 13.04
N THR A 157 -4.02 -22.39 11.98
CA THR A 157 -3.59 -20.99 11.80
C THR A 157 -3.68 -20.59 10.34
N LEU A 158 -4.10 -19.34 10.10
CA LEU A 158 -3.99 -18.65 8.82
C LEU A 158 -2.87 -17.63 8.91
N PHE A 159 -2.09 -17.49 7.84
CA PHE A 159 -1.09 -16.44 7.65
C PHE A 159 -1.55 -15.60 6.47
N LEU A 160 -2.05 -14.40 6.77
CA LEU A 160 -2.77 -13.56 5.82
C LEU A 160 -1.96 -12.29 5.53
N PRO A 161 -1.81 -11.87 4.27
CA PRO A 161 -1.06 -10.67 3.87
C PRO A 161 -1.92 -9.39 4.02
N PHE A 162 -2.63 -9.25 5.14
CA PHE A 162 -3.20 -7.98 5.55
C PHE A 162 -2.11 -7.13 6.20
N SER A 163 -2.00 -5.87 5.82
CA SER A 163 -0.90 -5.00 6.28
C SER A 163 0.48 -5.59 5.94
N GLU A 164 1.33 -5.77 6.95
CA GLU A 164 2.65 -6.43 6.83
C GLU A 164 2.56 -7.95 6.83
N GLY A 165 1.49 -8.47 7.41
CA GLY A 165 1.21 -9.88 7.59
C GLY A 165 0.63 -10.17 8.97
N MET A 166 -0.35 -11.06 9.01
CA MET A 166 -1.07 -11.45 10.23
C MET A 166 -1.08 -12.97 10.41
N ARG A 167 -0.71 -13.41 11.62
CA ARG A 167 -0.89 -14.78 12.10
C ARG A 167 -2.21 -14.89 12.84
N VAL A 168 -3.17 -15.62 12.29
CA VAL A 168 -4.54 -15.70 12.79
C VAL A 168 -4.87 -17.14 13.25
N PRO A 169 -4.95 -17.41 14.55
CA PRO A 169 -5.45 -18.70 15.07
C PRO A 169 -6.92 -18.89 14.67
N THR A 170 -7.25 -20.06 14.09
CA THR A 170 -8.60 -20.32 13.56
C THR A 170 -9.67 -20.52 14.64
N ASP A 171 -9.28 -20.85 15.86
CA ASP A 171 -10.17 -21.04 17.02
C ASP A 171 -10.30 -19.79 17.92
N ASN A 172 -9.84 -18.63 17.45
CA ASN A 172 -9.93 -17.37 18.20
C ASN A 172 -11.18 -16.58 17.79
N LYS A 173 -12.14 -16.48 18.71
CA LYS A 173 -13.42 -15.80 18.47
C LYS A 173 -13.28 -14.31 18.13
N LEU A 174 -12.32 -13.59 18.71
CA LEU A 174 -12.11 -12.17 18.40
C LEU A 174 -11.62 -11.99 16.98
N TRP A 175 -10.69 -12.85 16.53
CA TRP A 175 -10.24 -12.88 15.16
C TRP A 175 -11.36 -13.26 14.19
N ALA A 176 -12.20 -14.26 14.53
CA ALA A 176 -13.33 -14.64 13.70
C ALA A 176 -14.27 -13.45 13.48
N SER A 177 -14.71 -12.81 14.55
CA SER A 177 -15.60 -11.64 14.46
C SER A 177 -14.94 -10.46 13.72
N TYR A 178 -13.63 -10.25 13.90
CA TYR A 178 -12.91 -9.19 13.22
C TYR A 178 -12.83 -9.44 11.70
N LEU A 179 -12.45 -10.65 11.27
CA LEU A 179 -12.36 -11.00 9.85
C LEU A 179 -13.73 -10.94 9.17
N VAL A 180 -14.78 -11.48 9.82
CA VAL A 180 -16.14 -11.40 9.28
C VAL A 180 -16.60 -9.95 9.13
N GLY A 181 -16.35 -9.10 10.12
CA GLY A 181 -16.82 -7.71 10.12
C GLY A 181 -16.01 -6.75 9.23
N ASN A 182 -14.75 -7.06 8.93
CA ASN A 182 -13.85 -6.12 8.25
C ASN A 182 -13.25 -6.66 6.94
N HIS A 183 -13.19 -7.97 6.75
CA HIS A 183 -12.49 -8.59 5.61
C HIS A 183 -13.34 -9.59 4.83
N SER A 184 -14.56 -9.96 5.26
CA SER A 184 -15.45 -10.78 4.43
C SER A 184 -15.92 -9.97 3.23
N GLY A 185 -15.68 -10.47 2.02
CA GLY A 185 -15.89 -9.75 0.77
C GLY A 185 -14.66 -9.01 0.25
N SER A 186 -13.50 -9.16 0.89
CA SER A 186 -12.23 -8.57 0.41
C SER A 186 -11.86 -9.10 -0.97
N ASN A 187 -11.41 -8.20 -1.84
CA ASN A 187 -10.76 -8.57 -3.09
C ASN A 187 -9.27 -8.92 -2.87
N THR A 188 -8.68 -9.62 -3.82
CA THR A 188 -7.29 -10.07 -3.73
C THR A 188 -6.28 -9.11 -4.39
N THR A 189 -6.75 -7.95 -4.83
CA THR A 189 -5.92 -6.85 -5.32
C THR A 189 -5.66 -5.83 -4.21
N GLN A 190 -6.55 -4.88 -4.02
CA GLN A 190 -6.38 -3.78 -3.08
C GLN A 190 -6.36 -4.23 -1.60
N ASP A 191 -7.22 -5.21 -1.23
CA ASP A 191 -7.40 -5.58 0.18
C ASP A 191 -6.33 -6.54 0.70
N LEU A 192 -5.60 -7.22 -0.19
CA LEU A 192 -4.41 -8.00 0.14
C LEU A 192 -3.14 -7.30 -0.35
N LYS A 193 -2.12 -7.20 0.48
CA LYS A 193 -0.82 -6.66 0.05
C LYS A 193 -0.14 -7.51 -1.03
N MET A 194 -0.41 -8.81 -1.01
CA MET A 194 0.15 -9.81 -1.90
C MET A 194 -0.90 -10.87 -2.21
N PRO A 195 -0.99 -11.41 -3.44
CA PRO A 195 -2.05 -12.32 -3.84
C PRO A 195 -1.77 -13.77 -3.42
N PHE A 196 -1.47 -14.00 -2.16
CA PHE A 196 -1.30 -15.34 -1.60
C PHE A 196 -1.70 -15.37 -0.12
N TRP A 197 -1.96 -16.56 0.41
CA TRP A 197 -2.05 -16.84 1.84
C TRP A 197 -1.47 -18.21 2.16
N THR A 198 -1.16 -18.46 3.43
CA THR A 198 -0.67 -19.75 3.91
C THR A 198 -1.56 -20.25 5.04
N ILE A 199 -1.83 -21.56 5.08
CA ILE A 199 -2.50 -22.23 6.18
C ILE A 199 -1.55 -23.20 6.87
N GLN A 200 -1.76 -23.42 8.17
CA GLN A 200 -1.04 -24.43 8.95
C GLN A 200 -1.95 -25.59 9.33
N GLN A 201 -1.51 -26.80 9.02
CA GLN A 201 -2.09 -28.06 9.46
C GLN A 201 -1.01 -28.91 10.13
N ASN A 202 -1.11 -29.07 11.47
CA ASN A 202 -0.03 -29.66 12.29
C ASN A 202 1.32 -28.95 12.07
N ASN A 203 2.31 -29.66 11.55
CA ASN A 203 3.65 -29.10 11.25
C ASN A 203 3.84 -28.78 9.76
N HIS A 204 2.79 -28.79 8.96
CA HIS A 204 2.84 -28.50 7.53
C HIS A 204 2.20 -27.16 7.21
N PHE A 205 2.80 -26.46 6.23
CA PHE A 205 2.32 -25.18 5.76
C PHE A 205 1.97 -25.30 4.28
N ILE A 206 0.76 -24.87 3.93
CA ILE A 206 0.23 -24.94 2.57
C ILE A 206 -0.03 -23.53 2.10
N SER A 207 0.62 -23.11 1.01
CA SER A 207 0.51 -21.77 0.47
C SER A 207 -0.28 -21.77 -0.84
N TYR A 208 -1.20 -20.81 -0.97
CA TYR A 208 -2.06 -20.59 -2.13
C TYR A 208 -1.73 -19.25 -2.76
N GLN A 209 -1.19 -19.26 -3.97
CA GLN A 209 -0.88 -18.07 -4.72
C GLN A 209 -1.83 -17.94 -5.92
N MET A 210 -2.53 -16.83 -6.03
CA MET A 210 -3.27 -16.50 -7.24
C MET A 210 -2.32 -15.83 -8.24
N VAL A 211 -2.06 -16.50 -9.35
CA VAL A 211 -1.26 -15.94 -10.45
C VAL A 211 -2.06 -14.82 -11.13
N ASN A 212 -3.38 -15.02 -11.28
CA ASN A 212 -4.32 -13.97 -11.69
C ASN A 212 -4.99 -13.41 -10.44
N ALA A 213 -4.44 -12.30 -9.93
CA ALA A 213 -4.89 -11.70 -8.67
C ALA A 213 -6.20 -10.90 -8.80
N THR A 214 -6.71 -10.68 -10.01
CA THR A 214 -7.88 -9.85 -10.30
C THR A 214 -9.18 -10.64 -10.28
N ASN A 215 -10.28 -9.95 -10.02
CA ASN A 215 -11.64 -10.52 -10.01
C ASN A 215 -11.83 -11.68 -9.02
N ASN A 216 -11.05 -11.70 -7.93
CA ASN A 216 -11.19 -12.69 -6.86
C ASN A 216 -11.77 -12.06 -5.60
N GLN A 217 -12.47 -12.87 -4.82
CA GLN A 217 -13.05 -12.47 -3.56
C GLN A 217 -12.77 -13.51 -2.47
N LEU A 218 -12.51 -13.01 -1.24
CA LEU A 218 -12.40 -13.80 -0.03
C LEU A 218 -13.63 -13.60 0.84
N LEU A 219 -14.19 -14.68 1.36
CA LEU A 219 -15.30 -14.66 2.28
C LEU A 219 -14.87 -15.33 3.60
N PHE A 220 -15.14 -14.63 4.69
CA PHE A 220 -14.92 -15.16 6.04
C PHE A 220 -16.26 -15.36 6.72
N SER A 221 -16.41 -16.48 7.44
CA SER A 221 -17.58 -16.79 8.25
C SER A 221 -17.18 -17.44 9.58
N GLU A 222 -18.12 -17.42 10.53
CA GLU A 222 -17.97 -18.11 11.81
C GLU A 222 -18.69 -19.46 11.74
N VAL A 223 -17.99 -20.55 12.09
CA VAL A 223 -18.57 -21.89 12.21
C VAL A 223 -18.53 -22.32 13.67
N SER A 224 -19.69 -22.72 14.21
CA SER A 224 -19.78 -23.25 15.56
C SER A 224 -19.73 -24.76 15.54
N SER A 225 -18.74 -25.38 16.17
CA SER A 225 -18.71 -26.80 16.38
C SER A 225 -19.63 -27.16 17.54
N ASP A 226 -20.73 -27.86 17.22
CA ASP A 226 -21.61 -28.56 18.10
C ASP A 226 -22.61 -27.78 19.01
N THR A 227 -23.73 -28.43 19.26
CA THR A 227 -24.90 -27.98 20.02
C THR A 227 -24.70 -28.01 21.55
N SER A 228 -23.50 -28.23 22.06
CA SER A 228 -23.19 -28.25 23.49
C SER A 228 -22.81 -26.89 24.04
N THR A 229 -23.00 -26.67 25.34
CA THR A 229 -22.72 -25.43 26.07
C THR A 229 -21.27 -24.94 26.01
N ASN A 230 -20.38 -25.64 25.32
CA ASN A 230 -18.97 -25.32 25.08
C ASN A 230 -18.64 -25.24 23.58
N SER A 231 -19.51 -24.66 22.74
CA SER A 231 -19.23 -24.52 21.31
C SER A 231 -18.00 -23.64 21.07
N LYS A 232 -16.96 -24.19 20.44
CA LYS A 232 -15.83 -23.42 19.97
C LYS A 232 -16.20 -22.78 18.63
N THR A 233 -16.06 -21.47 18.55
CA THR A 233 -16.17 -20.73 17.27
C THR A 233 -14.88 -20.92 16.50
N LYS A 234 -14.97 -21.32 15.23
CA LYS A 234 -13.86 -21.39 14.29
C LYS A 234 -14.07 -20.44 13.12
N ILE A 235 -12.97 -20.02 12.51
CA ILE A 235 -12.98 -19.27 11.26
C ILE A 235 -13.14 -20.26 10.11
N ASP A 236 -14.09 -19.96 9.21
CA ASP A 236 -14.17 -20.53 7.88
C ASP A 236 -13.73 -19.47 6.85
N MET A 237 -13.05 -19.91 5.78
CA MET A 237 -12.56 -19.04 4.73
C MET A 237 -12.84 -19.68 3.37
N LYS A 238 -13.43 -18.90 2.45
CA LYS A 238 -13.72 -19.31 1.08
C LYS A 238 -13.13 -18.31 0.10
N ALA A 239 -12.82 -18.79 -1.10
CA ALA A 239 -12.40 -17.94 -2.19
C ALA A 239 -13.15 -18.25 -3.49
N SER A 240 -13.50 -17.22 -4.23
CA SER A 240 -14.12 -17.32 -5.55
C SER A 240 -13.40 -16.44 -6.57
N HIS A 241 -13.57 -16.80 -7.85
CA HIS A 241 -13.15 -16.01 -9.01
C HIS A 241 -14.35 -15.70 -9.88
N GLN A 242 -14.40 -14.49 -10.44
CA GLN A 242 -15.45 -14.05 -11.34
C GLN A 242 -14.91 -13.91 -12.78
N PHE A 243 -15.47 -14.71 -13.70
CA PHE A 243 -15.32 -14.46 -15.12
C PHE A 243 -16.34 -13.42 -15.52
N THR A 244 -15.87 -12.27 -15.99
CA THR A 244 -16.69 -11.14 -16.44
C THR A 244 -16.66 -11.03 -17.97
N MET A 245 -17.43 -10.13 -18.52
CA MET A 245 -17.37 -9.81 -19.95
C MET A 245 -15.97 -9.35 -20.38
N LEU A 246 -15.21 -8.71 -19.49
CA LEU A 246 -13.92 -8.10 -19.83
C LEU A 246 -12.72 -9.02 -19.60
N ASN A 247 -12.84 -10.05 -18.75
CA ASN A 247 -11.76 -10.99 -18.47
C ASN A 247 -12.01 -12.43 -18.97
N GLN A 248 -13.18 -12.73 -19.57
CA GLN A 248 -13.62 -14.10 -19.93
C GLN A 248 -12.65 -14.90 -20.80
N SER A 249 -11.75 -14.25 -21.52
CA SER A 249 -10.72 -14.91 -22.33
C SER A 249 -9.45 -15.23 -21.54
N GLN A 250 -9.31 -14.75 -20.33
CA GLN A 250 -8.15 -14.98 -19.45
C GLN A 250 -8.41 -16.22 -18.59
N PRO A 251 -7.45 -17.15 -18.48
CA PRO A 251 -7.58 -18.24 -17.53
C PRO A 251 -7.38 -17.73 -16.09
N PHE A 252 -8.08 -18.31 -15.14
CA PHE A 252 -7.80 -18.14 -13.72
C PHE A 252 -6.80 -19.22 -13.29
N ILE A 253 -5.68 -18.83 -12.68
CA ILE A 253 -4.59 -19.75 -12.32
C ILE A 253 -4.24 -19.60 -10.84
N VAL A 254 -4.20 -20.74 -10.15
CA VAL A 254 -3.79 -20.86 -8.75
C VAL A 254 -2.64 -21.84 -8.63
N ARG A 255 -1.61 -21.46 -7.85
CA ARG A 255 -0.50 -22.32 -7.45
C ARG A 255 -0.64 -22.69 -5.99
N ILE A 256 -0.54 -23.96 -5.67
CA ILE A 256 -0.56 -24.49 -4.31
C ILE A 256 0.79 -25.15 -4.06
N THR A 257 1.43 -24.85 -2.92
CA THR A 257 2.75 -25.37 -2.59
C THR A 257 2.79 -25.83 -1.14
N LEU A 258 3.58 -26.85 -0.85
CA LEU A 258 3.90 -27.28 0.50
C LEU A 258 5.19 -26.61 0.98
N GLY A 259 5.24 -26.30 2.28
CA GLY A 259 6.40 -25.72 2.95
C GLY A 259 6.59 -26.28 4.36
N GLU A 260 7.76 -26.00 4.93
CA GLU A 260 8.12 -26.35 6.30
C GLU A 260 7.87 -25.17 7.28
N SER A 261 7.69 -23.98 6.71
CA SER A 261 7.47 -22.71 7.43
C SER A 261 6.38 -21.89 6.75
N TRP A 262 5.68 -21.06 7.53
CA TRP A 262 4.74 -20.07 7.00
C TRP A 262 5.41 -19.04 6.09
N LEU A 263 6.70 -18.81 6.27
CA LEU A 263 7.49 -17.86 5.49
C LEU A 263 7.79 -18.37 4.06
N ASP A 264 7.70 -19.69 3.84
CA ASP A 264 8.00 -20.30 2.54
C ASP A 264 7.05 -19.81 1.44
N GLY A 265 5.78 -19.53 1.79
CA GLY A 265 4.83 -18.89 0.86
C GLY A 265 5.30 -17.54 0.35
N ALA A 266 5.85 -16.69 1.24
CA ALA A 266 6.42 -15.40 0.86
C ALA A 266 7.68 -15.55 -0.01
N LYS A 267 8.57 -16.48 0.33
CA LYS A 267 9.78 -16.81 -0.47
C LYS A 267 9.41 -17.28 -1.87
N GLN A 268 8.46 -18.21 -1.97
CA GLN A 268 7.97 -18.74 -3.25
C GLN A 268 7.29 -17.68 -4.11
N TYR A 269 6.51 -16.77 -3.49
CA TYR A 269 5.91 -15.64 -4.19
C TYR A 269 6.98 -14.66 -4.69
N ARG A 270 8.00 -14.37 -3.88
CA ARG A 270 9.14 -13.56 -4.30
C ARG A 270 9.88 -14.18 -5.49
N ASP A 271 10.21 -15.47 -5.44
CA ASP A 271 10.88 -16.18 -6.53
C ASP A 271 10.05 -16.17 -7.82
N TRP A 272 8.73 -16.34 -7.67
CA TRP A 272 7.82 -16.23 -8.80
C TRP A 272 7.86 -14.83 -9.43
N ARG A 273 7.84 -13.77 -8.62
CA ARG A 273 7.96 -12.38 -9.11
C ARG A 273 9.26 -12.14 -9.87
N ILE A 274 10.38 -12.62 -9.34
CA ILE A 274 11.69 -12.52 -10.00
C ILE A 274 11.67 -13.23 -11.35
N ASN A 275 11.16 -14.46 -11.40
CA ASN A 275 11.11 -15.28 -12.62
C ASN A 275 10.12 -14.74 -13.68
N ASN A 276 9.22 -13.83 -13.30
CA ASN A 276 8.23 -13.21 -14.19
C ASN A 276 8.46 -11.70 -14.40
N ASP A 277 9.69 -11.20 -14.19
CA ASP A 277 10.08 -9.79 -14.38
C ASP A 277 9.20 -8.78 -13.62
N GLN A 278 8.75 -9.16 -12.42
CA GLN A 278 7.92 -8.31 -11.57
C GLN A 278 8.67 -7.73 -10.37
N SER A 279 9.94 -8.05 -10.22
CA SER A 279 10.81 -7.61 -9.13
C SER A 279 11.85 -6.63 -9.64
N GLU A 280 12.04 -5.53 -8.93
CA GLU A 280 13.12 -4.57 -9.16
C GLU A 280 13.71 -4.13 -7.82
N THR A 281 14.95 -4.53 -7.54
CA THR A 281 15.62 -4.21 -6.28
C THR A 281 15.97 -2.71 -6.16
N LEU A 282 16.10 -2.21 -4.93
CA LEU A 282 16.58 -0.84 -4.65
C LEU A 282 17.96 -0.58 -5.27
N VAL A 283 18.83 -1.58 -5.34
CA VAL A 283 20.13 -1.50 -6.03
C VAL A 283 19.95 -1.23 -7.52
N ALA A 284 19.00 -1.90 -8.17
CA ALA A 284 18.69 -1.67 -9.58
C ALA A 284 18.10 -0.28 -9.80
N LYS A 285 17.18 0.15 -8.94
CA LYS A 285 16.60 1.50 -8.95
C LYS A 285 17.66 2.57 -8.72
N GLN A 286 18.60 2.37 -7.79
CA GLN A 286 19.72 3.29 -7.53
C GLN A 286 20.66 3.41 -8.73
N LYS A 287 20.94 2.31 -9.45
CA LYS A 287 21.75 2.35 -10.68
C LYS A 287 21.11 3.21 -11.77
N ARG A 288 19.77 3.18 -11.88
CA ARG A 288 19.02 3.99 -12.82
C ARG A 288 18.93 5.46 -12.37
N ASN A 289 18.67 5.67 -11.06
CA ASN A 289 18.56 6.99 -10.44
C ASN A 289 19.40 7.05 -9.15
N PRO A 290 20.61 7.66 -9.16
CA PRO A 290 21.46 7.73 -7.97
C PRO A 290 20.82 8.40 -6.75
N ASP A 291 19.82 9.26 -6.94
CA ASP A 291 19.12 9.94 -5.85
C ASP A 291 18.29 8.98 -4.97
N VAL A 292 18.03 7.75 -5.41
CA VAL A 292 17.44 6.68 -4.59
C VAL A 292 18.32 6.40 -3.35
N SER A 293 19.63 6.58 -3.44
CA SER A 293 20.54 6.44 -2.28
C SER A 293 20.21 7.38 -1.13
N LYS A 294 19.55 8.50 -1.40
CA LYS A 294 19.12 9.47 -0.38
C LYS A 294 17.98 8.94 0.52
N LEU A 295 17.38 7.78 0.17
CA LEU A 295 16.43 7.10 1.04
C LEU A 295 17.09 6.22 2.10
N ILE A 296 18.40 5.96 2.02
CA ILE A 296 19.09 5.04 2.93
C ILE A 296 19.24 5.69 4.31
N GLY A 297 18.67 5.06 5.33
CA GLY A 297 18.69 5.56 6.71
C GLY A 297 17.77 6.77 6.97
N VAL A 298 16.80 7.01 6.11
CA VAL A 298 15.95 8.20 6.11
C VAL A 298 14.66 7.99 6.90
N SER A 299 14.30 8.94 7.74
CA SER A 299 12.93 9.08 8.25
C SER A 299 12.11 10.01 7.36
N HIS A 300 10.79 9.79 7.33
CA HIS A 300 9.88 10.53 6.48
C HIS A 300 9.09 11.57 7.29
N VAL A 301 8.97 12.78 6.76
CA VAL A 301 8.25 13.88 7.42
C VAL A 301 7.23 14.46 6.47
N TYR A 302 5.99 14.62 6.92
CA TYR A 302 4.95 15.35 6.20
C TYR A 302 4.68 16.70 6.81
N LEU A 303 4.53 17.72 5.95
CA LEU A 303 4.21 19.11 6.27
C LEU A 303 2.96 19.53 5.51
N PHE A 304 2.11 20.31 6.15
CA PHE A 304 0.83 20.74 5.59
C PHE A 304 0.76 22.26 5.48
N GLY A 305 0.26 22.75 4.36
CA GLY A 305 0.05 24.18 4.16
C GLY A 305 -0.29 24.52 2.72
N LYS A 306 -0.96 25.65 2.53
CA LYS A 306 -1.40 26.15 1.22
C LYS A 306 -1.29 27.66 1.06
N ASP A 307 -1.02 28.38 2.14
CA ASP A 307 -1.03 29.85 2.18
C ASP A 307 0.38 30.43 2.43
N PRO A 308 0.64 31.68 2.01
CA PRO A 308 1.95 32.29 2.10
C PRO A 308 2.41 32.62 3.52
N LEU A 309 1.49 32.80 4.46
CA LEU A 309 1.78 33.21 5.84
C LEU A 309 1.22 32.24 6.87
N SER A 310 1.97 32.09 7.95
CA SER A 310 1.55 31.45 9.19
C SER A 310 1.55 32.44 10.35
N VAL A 311 1.04 32.00 11.50
CA VAL A 311 0.97 32.85 12.71
C VAL A 311 2.37 33.31 13.17
N GLN A 312 3.41 32.51 12.93
CA GLN A 312 4.81 32.82 13.31
C GLN A 312 5.44 33.92 12.44
N ASP A 313 4.85 34.23 11.29
CA ASP A 313 5.40 35.19 10.35
C ASP A 313 5.05 36.64 10.71
N VAL A 314 4.16 36.84 11.66
CA VAL A 314 3.65 38.18 12.04
C VAL A 314 4.40 38.70 13.27
N SER A 315 5.11 39.81 13.11
CA SER A 315 5.85 40.52 14.16
C SER A 315 4.95 41.56 14.90
N ASP A 316 4.01 42.20 14.19
CA ASP A 316 3.06 43.15 14.77
C ASP A 316 1.63 42.87 14.33
N TRP A 317 0.88 42.16 15.19
CA TRP A 317 -0.53 41.80 14.95
C TRP A 317 -1.47 42.97 14.87
N TRP A 318 -1.26 43.98 15.70
CA TRP A 318 -2.11 45.16 15.73
C TRP A 318 -1.86 46.05 14.53
N GLY A 319 -0.61 46.25 14.15
CA GLY A 319 -0.22 46.95 12.95
C GLY A 319 -0.74 46.28 11.69
N LEU A 320 -0.58 44.96 11.58
CA LEU A 320 -1.07 44.17 10.44
C LEU A 320 -2.60 44.25 10.31
N LYS A 321 -3.35 44.17 11.44
CA LYS A 321 -4.80 44.34 11.47
C LYS A 321 -5.23 45.73 10.94
N THR A 322 -4.63 46.79 11.47
CA THR A 322 -4.94 48.15 11.08
C THR A 322 -4.63 48.40 9.61
N TRP A 323 -3.45 47.97 9.18
CA TRP A 323 -3.08 48.04 7.77
C TRP A 323 -4.06 47.26 6.87
N TYR A 324 -4.45 46.04 7.22
CA TYR A 324 -5.39 45.26 6.41
C TYR A 324 -6.75 45.92 6.28
N LEU A 325 -7.31 46.42 7.37
CA LEU A 325 -8.65 47.00 7.40
C LEU A 325 -8.71 48.41 6.75
N GLU A 326 -7.67 49.21 6.86
CA GLU A 326 -7.69 50.62 6.53
C GLU A 326 -6.69 51.05 5.43
N GLY A 327 -5.52 50.37 5.30
CA GLY A 327 -4.42 50.79 4.47
C GLY A 327 -4.09 49.90 3.27
N SER A 328 -4.50 48.62 3.29
CA SER A 328 -4.04 47.62 2.32
C SER A 328 -4.66 47.74 0.92
N LYS A 329 -5.83 48.41 0.82
CA LYS A 329 -6.68 48.41 -0.38
C LYS A 329 -7.14 47.03 -0.85
N LEU A 330 -6.98 46.00 -0.02
CA LEU A 330 -7.47 44.64 -0.28
C LEU A 330 -8.98 44.57 -0.06
N ASN A 331 -9.61 43.57 -0.67
CA ASN A 331 -11.06 43.36 -0.46
C ASN A 331 -11.27 42.64 0.86
N VAL A 332 -11.56 43.38 1.92
CA VAL A 332 -11.78 42.85 3.27
C VAL A 332 -13.11 42.09 3.34
N SER A 333 -13.08 40.82 3.79
CA SER A 333 -14.29 40.01 3.97
C SER A 333 -15.23 40.65 5.03
N LYS A 334 -16.56 40.47 4.87
CA LYS A 334 -17.56 40.98 5.84
C LYS A 334 -17.30 40.42 7.23
N GLU A 335 -16.93 39.18 7.36
CA GLU A 335 -16.63 38.53 8.64
C GLU A 335 -15.39 39.15 9.29
N ALA A 336 -14.26 39.23 8.55
CA ALA A 336 -13.04 39.85 9.08
C ALA A 336 -13.28 41.31 9.50
N LYS A 337 -14.07 42.08 8.72
CA LYS A 337 -14.43 43.45 9.07
C LYS A 337 -15.23 43.50 10.38
N ARG A 338 -16.25 42.63 10.55
CA ARG A 338 -17.08 42.59 11.76
C ARG A 338 -16.26 42.23 12.99
N GLU A 339 -15.52 41.11 12.95
CA GLU A 339 -14.82 40.55 14.10
C GLU A 339 -13.58 41.38 14.48
N LEU A 340 -12.79 41.80 13.50
CA LEU A 340 -11.51 42.47 13.76
C LEU A 340 -11.65 43.97 14.03
N SER A 341 -12.68 44.65 13.46
CA SER A 341 -12.86 46.11 13.71
C SER A 341 -13.25 46.43 15.14
N SER A 342 -13.87 45.49 15.85
CA SER A 342 -14.25 45.66 17.26
C SER A 342 -13.07 45.63 18.23
N LEU A 343 -11.92 45.02 17.81
CA LEU A 343 -10.76 44.81 18.67
C LEU A 343 -9.88 46.07 18.77
N SER A 344 -9.55 46.48 20.01
CA SER A 344 -8.70 47.63 20.32
C SER A 344 -7.44 47.22 21.07
N LYS A 345 -6.27 47.72 20.61
CA LYS A 345 -4.98 47.49 21.26
C LYS A 345 -4.99 48.02 22.71
N GLY A 346 -4.56 47.17 23.63
CA GLY A 346 -4.51 47.50 25.06
C GLY A 346 -5.82 47.34 25.83
N LYS A 347 -6.93 47.02 25.14
CA LYS A 347 -8.22 46.68 25.75
C LYS A 347 -8.65 45.25 25.54
N ASP A 348 -8.41 44.74 24.34
CA ASP A 348 -8.86 43.42 23.92
C ASP A 348 -7.67 42.47 23.71
N TRP A 349 -7.92 41.19 23.88
CA TRP A 349 -6.94 40.14 23.57
C TRP A 349 -7.05 39.70 22.10
N PHE A 350 -5.94 39.72 21.40
CA PHE A 350 -5.87 39.24 20.03
C PHE A 350 -5.71 37.70 20.05
N SER A 351 -6.83 36.98 20.06
CA SER A 351 -6.87 35.53 20.23
C SER A 351 -6.32 34.79 19.02
N GLN A 352 -6.04 33.50 19.20
CA GLN A 352 -5.61 32.62 18.09
C GLN A 352 -6.65 32.59 16.95
N TYR A 353 -7.96 32.61 17.29
CA TYR A 353 -9.02 32.69 16.30
C TYR A 353 -8.91 33.98 15.46
N HIS A 354 -8.71 35.15 16.09
CA HIS A 354 -8.59 36.42 15.39
C HIS A 354 -7.32 36.49 14.53
N LYS A 355 -6.21 35.87 14.99
CA LYS A 355 -4.98 35.76 14.20
C LYS A 355 -5.19 34.93 12.94
N GLN A 356 -5.82 33.78 13.07
CA GLN A 356 -6.11 32.91 11.93
C GLN A 356 -7.11 33.59 10.97
N LEU A 357 -8.19 34.17 11.48
CA LEU A 357 -9.16 34.92 10.66
C LEU A 357 -8.52 36.06 9.85
N LEU A 358 -7.58 36.79 10.44
CA LEU A 358 -6.86 37.86 9.73
C LEU A 358 -6.01 37.28 8.59
N LEU A 359 -5.23 36.21 8.84
CA LEU A 359 -4.41 35.61 7.82
C LEU A 359 -5.22 34.96 6.70
N ASP A 360 -6.28 34.22 7.04
CA ASP A 360 -7.18 33.61 6.05
C ASP A 360 -7.83 34.69 5.17
N SER A 361 -8.25 35.82 5.77
CA SER A 361 -8.83 36.93 5.02
C SER A 361 -7.84 37.64 4.10
N ILE A 362 -6.58 37.80 4.54
CA ILE A 362 -5.49 38.31 3.67
C ILE A 362 -5.26 37.33 2.52
N SER A 363 -5.17 36.03 2.79
CA SER A 363 -4.97 35.00 1.79
C SER A 363 -6.08 35.00 0.73
N GLN A 364 -7.34 35.05 1.16
CA GLN A 364 -8.50 35.16 0.25
C GLN A 364 -8.47 36.43 -0.59
N SER A 365 -8.11 37.56 0.00
CA SER A 365 -7.99 38.84 -0.73
C SER A 365 -6.87 38.78 -1.80
N LEU A 366 -5.77 38.13 -1.46
CA LEU A 366 -4.67 37.90 -2.41
C LEU A 366 -5.04 36.93 -3.53
N GLN A 367 -5.91 35.96 -3.28
CA GLN A 367 -6.45 35.08 -4.35
C GLN A 367 -7.30 35.88 -5.35
N VAL A 368 -8.07 36.84 -4.87
CA VAL A 368 -8.84 37.76 -5.73
C VAL A 368 -7.92 38.71 -6.51
N LEU A 369 -6.86 39.19 -5.90
CA LEU A 369 -5.90 40.11 -6.53
C LEU A 369 -5.03 39.42 -7.60
N PHE A 370 -4.65 38.16 -7.37
CA PHE A 370 -3.84 37.34 -8.25
C PHE A 370 -4.58 36.05 -8.64
N PRO A 371 -5.62 36.16 -9.47
CA PRO A 371 -6.45 35.02 -9.81
C PRO A 371 -5.70 34.04 -10.71
N VAL A 372 -5.97 32.75 -10.52
CA VAL A 372 -5.54 31.67 -11.42
C VAL A 372 -6.79 31.13 -12.11
N GLY A 373 -6.68 30.92 -13.43
CA GLY A 373 -7.76 30.32 -14.21
C GLY A 373 -8.00 28.84 -13.86
N THR A 374 -9.09 28.31 -14.38
CA THR A 374 -9.40 26.88 -14.26
C THR A 374 -8.53 26.06 -15.21
N ALA A 375 -8.04 24.88 -14.76
CA ALA A 375 -7.28 23.98 -15.61
C ALA A 375 -8.14 23.41 -16.76
N THR A 376 -7.51 23.27 -17.94
CA THR A 376 -8.05 22.59 -19.12
C THR A 376 -7.12 21.45 -19.51
N LEU A 377 -7.51 20.62 -20.48
CA LEU A 377 -6.63 19.55 -20.97
C LEU A 377 -5.33 20.09 -21.59
N GLU A 378 -5.37 21.28 -22.19
CA GLU A 378 -4.24 21.94 -22.83
C GLU A 378 -3.40 22.77 -21.87
N ASN A 379 -3.94 23.08 -20.67
CA ASN A 379 -3.29 23.96 -19.69
C ASN A 379 -3.59 23.52 -18.26
N ASN A 380 -2.62 22.87 -17.62
CA ASN A 380 -2.73 22.37 -16.24
C ASN A 380 -2.66 23.48 -15.17
N THR A 381 -2.46 24.72 -15.53
CA THR A 381 -2.34 25.91 -14.66
C THR A 381 -1.20 25.92 -13.64
N ILE A 382 -0.36 24.91 -13.53
CA ILE A 382 0.71 24.82 -12.51
C ILE A 382 1.68 26.01 -12.61
N LYS A 383 2.12 26.36 -13.81
CA LYS A 383 2.94 27.56 -14.04
C LYS A 383 2.26 28.84 -13.57
N ALA A 384 0.96 28.99 -13.86
CA ALA A 384 0.19 30.17 -13.44
C ALA A 384 0.04 30.23 -11.92
N GLN A 385 -0.13 29.08 -11.25
CA GLN A 385 -0.17 28.98 -9.79
C GLN A 385 1.17 29.39 -9.16
N TYR A 386 2.29 28.94 -9.74
CA TYR A 386 3.62 29.37 -9.31
C TYR A 386 3.82 30.89 -9.44
N VAL A 387 3.51 31.44 -10.59
CA VAL A 387 3.61 32.92 -10.82
C VAL A 387 2.71 33.69 -9.84
N ALA A 388 1.50 33.23 -9.64
CA ALA A 388 0.58 33.85 -8.67
C ALA A 388 1.11 33.76 -7.23
N ALA A 389 1.72 32.64 -6.83
CA ALA A 389 2.34 32.49 -5.52
C ALA A 389 3.50 33.47 -5.31
N GLN A 390 4.39 33.60 -6.32
CA GLN A 390 5.48 34.58 -6.27
C GLN A 390 4.98 36.02 -6.23
N ASN A 391 3.95 36.35 -7.01
CA ASN A 391 3.34 37.68 -7.01
C ASN A 391 2.70 38.00 -5.66
N LYS A 392 1.99 37.08 -5.03
CA LYS A 392 1.42 37.22 -3.68
C LYS A 392 2.50 37.49 -2.63
N LYS A 393 3.60 36.72 -2.66
CA LYS A 393 4.74 36.90 -1.75
C LYS A 393 5.38 38.27 -1.94
N ASN A 394 5.72 38.66 -3.19
CA ASN A 394 6.32 39.94 -3.49
C ASN A 394 5.44 41.11 -3.10
N TRP A 395 4.13 41.01 -3.35
CA TRP A 395 3.18 42.04 -2.96
C TRP A 395 3.11 42.21 -1.43
N LEU A 396 3.14 41.11 -0.67
CA LEU A 396 3.22 41.17 0.80
C LEU A 396 4.54 41.79 1.28
N VAL A 397 5.65 41.48 0.64
CA VAL A 397 6.96 42.13 0.92
C VAL A 397 6.88 43.62 0.71
N GLU A 398 6.28 44.06 -0.39
CA GLU A 398 6.19 45.51 -0.72
C GLU A 398 5.23 46.25 0.22
N HIS A 399 4.10 45.64 0.64
CA HIS A 399 3.02 46.38 1.29
C HIS A 399 2.84 46.05 2.79
N ALA A 400 3.33 44.90 3.26
CA ALA A 400 3.06 44.40 4.63
C ALA A 400 4.34 44.13 5.44
N SER A 401 5.54 44.27 4.87
CA SER A 401 6.81 43.98 5.55
C SER A 401 7.02 44.64 6.91
N PRO A 402 6.51 45.85 7.22
CA PRO A 402 6.66 46.44 8.56
C PRO A 402 6.00 45.62 9.68
N TYR A 403 5.06 44.74 9.34
CA TYR A 403 4.27 43.96 10.30
C TYR A 403 4.66 42.46 10.29
N LEU A 404 5.56 42.06 9.40
CA LEU A 404 5.94 40.68 9.17
C LEU A 404 7.43 40.47 9.47
N ASN A 405 7.80 39.23 9.80
CA ASN A 405 9.19 38.80 9.87
C ASN A 405 9.85 38.79 8.46
N SER A 406 11.08 38.34 8.36
CA SER A 406 11.77 38.20 7.08
C SER A 406 11.01 37.25 6.14
N SER A 407 10.84 37.62 4.87
CA SER A 407 10.10 36.81 3.89
C SER A 407 10.75 35.46 3.58
N GLU A 408 12.00 35.25 3.95
CA GLU A 408 12.69 33.95 3.82
C GLU A 408 12.22 32.92 4.85
N THR A 409 11.58 33.38 5.93
CA THR A 409 11.06 32.53 6.99
C THR A 409 9.54 32.30 6.91
N TRP A 410 8.85 32.89 5.92
CA TRP A 410 7.39 32.74 5.82
C TRP A 410 6.95 31.36 5.34
N GLY A 411 5.71 31.03 5.68
CA GLY A 411 4.98 29.88 5.14
C GLY A 411 4.33 29.00 6.19
N GLN A 412 3.34 28.24 5.78
CA GLN A 412 2.64 27.33 6.68
C GLN A 412 3.38 25.97 6.83
N ALA A 413 4.26 25.63 5.90
CA ALA A 413 4.99 24.35 5.90
C ALA A 413 6.51 24.56 5.92
N LEU A 414 7.17 24.69 4.77
CA LEU A 414 8.62 24.79 4.67
C LEU A 414 9.10 26.25 4.71
N SER A 415 10.17 26.48 5.47
CA SER A 415 10.89 27.75 5.51
C SER A 415 12.39 27.52 5.76
N SER A 416 13.24 28.52 5.50
CA SER A 416 14.69 28.38 5.64
C SER A 416 15.13 28.15 7.07
N ASP A 417 14.49 28.79 8.05
CA ASP A 417 14.76 28.61 9.48
C ASP A 417 14.35 27.21 9.97
N MET A 418 13.29 26.63 9.41
CA MET A 418 12.87 25.27 9.70
C MET A 418 13.92 24.25 9.21
N VAL A 419 14.44 24.40 7.99
CA VAL A 419 15.51 23.54 7.48
C VAL A 419 16.75 23.63 8.38
N ALA A 420 17.15 24.86 8.74
CA ALA A 420 18.27 25.08 9.65
C ALA A 420 18.05 24.42 11.03
N ASN A 421 16.83 24.47 11.56
CA ASN A 421 16.50 23.87 12.85
C ASN A 421 16.49 22.32 12.81
N LEU A 422 15.98 21.71 11.74
CA LEU A 422 16.01 20.25 11.54
C LEU A 422 17.46 19.75 11.50
N ASN A 423 18.34 20.44 10.76
CA ASN A 423 19.78 20.16 10.75
C ASN A 423 20.42 20.31 12.16
N LYS A 424 20.09 21.41 12.87
CA LYS A 424 20.58 21.62 14.25
C LYS A 424 20.09 20.55 15.23
N ALA A 425 18.91 19.99 15.00
CA ALA A 425 18.39 18.87 15.77
C ALA A 425 19.09 17.54 15.47
N GLY A 426 20.02 17.51 14.49
CA GLY A 426 20.74 16.31 14.09
C GLY A 426 19.94 15.40 13.14
N LEU A 427 18.85 15.89 12.55
CA LEU A 427 18.09 15.20 11.53
C LEU A 427 18.70 15.51 10.15
N ASN A 428 19.82 14.85 9.84
CA ASN A 428 20.61 15.13 8.64
C ASN A 428 20.13 14.38 7.38
N LYS A 429 19.23 13.41 7.56
CA LYS A 429 18.65 12.60 6.48
C LYS A 429 17.14 12.56 6.64
N LEU A 430 16.41 13.18 5.72
CA LEU A 430 14.96 13.22 5.72
C LEU A 430 14.41 13.11 4.30
N TRP A 431 13.27 12.45 4.17
CA TRP A 431 12.33 12.71 3.10
C TRP A 431 11.28 13.70 3.63
N ILE A 432 11.13 14.86 2.98
CA ILE A 432 10.15 15.89 3.34
C ILE A 432 9.08 15.92 2.25
N GLY A 433 7.84 15.57 2.62
CA GLY A 433 6.67 15.62 1.76
C GLY A 433 5.70 16.73 2.13
N PHE A 434 5.02 17.26 1.14
CA PHE A 434 3.92 18.23 1.31
C PHE A 434 2.61 17.60 0.83
N ASP A 435 1.50 17.98 1.45
CA ASP A 435 0.17 17.57 1.03
C ASP A 435 -0.31 18.22 -0.30
N ASN A 436 0.46 19.18 -0.80
CA ASN A 436 0.34 19.82 -2.11
C ASN A 436 1.59 20.67 -2.42
N TRP A 437 1.73 21.16 -3.63
CA TRP A 437 2.92 21.90 -4.11
C TRP A 437 3.02 23.37 -3.67
N MET A 438 1.95 23.96 -3.13
CA MET A 438 1.91 25.40 -2.83
C MET A 438 2.99 25.88 -1.85
N PRO A 439 3.35 25.14 -0.77
CA PRO A 439 4.45 25.57 0.10
C PRO A 439 5.77 25.80 -0.63
N ALA A 440 6.13 24.92 -1.56
CA ALA A 440 7.33 25.06 -2.37
C ALA A 440 7.25 26.24 -3.32
N PHE A 441 6.06 26.54 -3.85
CA PHE A 441 5.85 27.69 -4.72
C PHE A 441 6.05 29.03 -3.99
N TYR A 442 5.72 29.13 -2.71
CA TYR A 442 6.00 30.31 -1.91
C TYR A 442 7.47 30.41 -1.48
N GLN A 443 8.15 29.26 -1.26
CA GLN A 443 9.50 29.21 -0.69
C GLN A 443 10.48 28.34 -1.51
N PRO A 444 10.72 28.67 -2.80
CA PRO A 444 11.61 27.86 -3.64
C PRO A 444 13.06 27.82 -3.12
N ASN A 445 13.52 28.89 -2.42
CA ASN A 445 14.84 28.93 -1.80
C ASN A 445 14.96 27.93 -0.64
N ALA A 446 13.90 27.78 0.17
CA ALA A 446 13.88 26.79 1.26
C ALA A 446 13.93 25.36 0.72
N VAL A 447 13.26 25.08 -0.40
CA VAL A 447 13.38 23.78 -1.11
C VAL A 447 14.81 23.56 -1.58
N GLY A 448 15.44 24.58 -2.18
CA GLY A 448 16.84 24.51 -2.60
C GLY A 448 17.79 24.22 -1.42
N LEU A 449 17.58 24.91 -0.29
CA LEU A 449 18.36 24.71 0.93
C LEU A 449 18.18 23.31 1.51
N ALA A 450 16.95 22.79 1.56
CA ALA A 450 16.66 21.43 2.01
C ALA A 450 17.37 20.37 1.15
N LYS A 451 17.33 20.54 -0.18
CA LYS A 451 18.07 19.64 -1.11
C LYS A 451 19.58 19.72 -0.92
N GLN A 452 20.14 20.93 -0.68
CA GLN A 452 21.56 21.12 -0.38
C GLN A 452 21.97 20.48 0.94
N SER A 453 21.04 20.40 1.90
CA SER A 453 21.23 19.66 3.16
C SER A 453 21.16 18.14 3.01
N GLY A 454 20.96 17.62 1.78
CA GLY A 454 20.88 16.19 1.50
C GLY A 454 19.49 15.59 1.56
N TYR A 455 18.43 16.39 1.82
CA TYR A 455 17.07 15.90 1.92
C TYR A 455 16.46 15.58 0.54
N LEU A 456 15.59 14.57 0.52
CA LEU A 456 14.58 14.43 -0.53
C LEU A 456 13.41 15.34 -0.20
N VAL A 457 12.98 16.15 -1.18
CA VAL A 457 11.84 17.05 -1.03
C VAL A 457 10.83 16.76 -2.12
N GLY A 458 9.62 16.39 -1.71
CA GLY A 458 8.56 15.97 -2.61
C GLY A 458 7.21 16.55 -2.25
N THR A 459 6.25 16.30 -3.10
CA THR A 459 4.85 16.64 -2.88
C THR A 459 3.95 15.47 -3.20
N TYR A 460 2.80 15.43 -2.56
CA TYR A 460 1.68 14.58 -2.90
C TYR A 460 0.98 15.11 -4.15
N ASP A 461 0.58 14.22 -5.05
CA ASP A 461 -0.35 14.48 -6.14
C ASP A 461 -1.28 13.28 -6.34
N SER A 462 -2.45 13.51 -6.96
CA SER A 462 -3.49 12.50 -7.11
C SER A 462 -4.15 12.56 -8.47
N TYR A 463 -4.37 11.38 -9.07
CA TYR A 463 -5.03 11.24 -10.37
C TYR A 463 -6.17 10.22 -10.35
N ASN A 464 -6.52 9.70 -9.16
CA ASN A 464 -7.51 8.64 -9.02
C ASN A 464 -8.92 9.15 -8.79
N THR A 465 -9.09 10.16 -7.92
CA THR A 465 -10.38 10.84 -7.71
C THR A 465 -10.33 12.24 -8.30
N ALA A 466 -11.29 12.57 -9.16
CA ALA A 466 -11.44 13.92 -9.70
C ALA A 466 -12.68 14.61 -9.13
N ILE A 467 -12.47 15.81 -8.53
CA ILE A 467 -13.51 16.69 -8.05
C ILE A 467 -13.58 17.97 -8.88
N PRO A 468 -14.72 18.68 -8.94
CA PRO A 468 -14.81 19.98 -9.59
C PRO A 468 -13.84 20.99 -8.99
N ALA A 469 -13.29 21.87 -9.84
CA ALA A 469 -12.44 22.96 -9.40
C ALA A 469 -13.15 23.84 -8.34
N LYS A 470 -12.41 24.24 -7.31
CA LYS A 470 -12.87 25.08 -6.19
C LYS A 470 -13.95 24.45 -5.29
N LEU A 471 -14.24 23.17 -5.47
CA LEU A 471 -15.20 22.49 -4.58
C LEU A 471 -14.62 22.30 -3.18
N ASN A 472 -13.34 21.94 -3.08
CA ASN A 472 -12.63 21.75 -1.82
C ASN A 472 -11.15 22.12 -1.95
N ASP A 473 -10.78 23.30 -1.46
CA ASP A 473 -9.42 23.83 -1.53
C ASP A 473 -8.44 23.09 -0.58
N ASN A 474 -8.95 22.30 0.36
CA ASN A 474 -8.12 21.40 1.16
C ASN A 474 -7.72 20.13 0.37
N TRP A 475 -8.33 19.92 -0.80
CA TRP A 475 -8.02 18.79 -1.68
C TRP A 475 -7.67 19.30 -3.10
N LEU A 476 -6.71 20.21 -3.15
CA LEU A 476 -6.25 20.88 -4.37
C LEU A 476 -5.80 19.86 -5.43
N THR A 477 -5.13 18.78 -5.01
CA THR A 477 -4.55 17.77 -5.89
C THR A 477 -5.60 16.98 -6.67
N ALA A 478 -6.81 16.81 -6.15
CA ALA A 478 -7.92 16.13 -6.82
C ALA A 478 -8.73 17.05 -7.76
N GLN A 479 -8.43 18.35 -7.82
CA GLN A 479 -9.10 19.28 -8.74
C GLN A 479 -8.51 19.16 -10.16
N LEU A 480 -9.06 18.21 -10.93
CA LEU A 480 -8.65 17.94 -12.31
C LEU A 480 -9.59 18.65 -13.31
N PRO A 481 -9.17 18.84 -14.59
CA PRO A 481 -10.00 19.47 -15.62
C PRO A 481 -11.37 18.81 -15.78
N GLU A 482 -12.38 19.61 -16.01
CA GLU A 482 -13.76 19.12 -16.16
C GLU A 482 -13.92 18.09 -17.30
N PRO A 483 -13.29 18.28 -18.49
CA PRO A 483 -13.36 17.25 -19.52
C PRO A 483 -12.74 15.92 -19.05
N MET A 484 -11.61 15.97 -18.33
CA MET A 484 -10.99 14.77 -17.79
C MET A 484 -11.91 14.08 -16.77
N ARG A 485 -12.51 14.85 -15.85
CA ARG A 485 -13.44 14.35 -14.84
C ARG A 485 -14.66 13.65 -15.44
N GLN A 486 -15.15 14.13 -16.58
CA GLN A 486 -16.31 13.55 -17.26
C GLN A 486 -15.94 12.35 -18.12
N SER A 487 -14.91 12.50 -18.98
CA SER A 487 -14.58 11.48 -19.99
C SER A 487 -13.76 10.32 -19.44
N CYS A 488 -13.09 10.49 -18.28
CA CYS A 488 -12.27 9.44 -17.70
C CYS A 488 -12.93 8.70 -16.53
N ALA A 489 -14.15 9.10 -16.16
CA ALA A 489 -14.85 8.45 -15.04
C ALA A 489 -15.11 6.97 -15.37
N ILE A 490 -14.71 6.08 -14.43
CA ILE A 490 -14.94 4.63 -14.57
C ILE A 490 -16.44 4.35 -14.58
N GLU A 491 -16.91 3.63 -15.61
CA GLU A 491 -18.27 3.15 -15.74
C GLU A 491 -18.36 1.70 -15.27
N LEU A 492 -19.25 1.44 -14.31
CA LEU A 492 -19.48 0.10 -13.78
C LEU A 492 -20.34 -0.74 -14.73
N ALA A 493 -20.43 -2.04 -14.48
CA ALA A 493 -21.20 -2.96 -15.31
C ALA A 493 -22.69 -2.56 -15.45
N ASP A 494 -23.29 -1.93 -14.43
CA ASP A 494 -24.68 -1.44 -14.45
C ASP A 494 -24.87 -0.10 -15.19
N GLY A 495 -23.80 0.49 -15.76
CA GLY A 495 -23.82 1.77 -16.45
C GLY A 495 -23.68 3.00 -15.54
N SER A 496 -23.58 2.81 -14.23
CA SER A 496 -23.35 3.92 -13.30
C SER A 496 -21.88 4.33 -13.24
N LEU A 497 -21.60 5.64 -13.01
CA LEU A 497 -20.25 6.11 -12.83
C LEU A 497 -19.77 5.84 -11.40
N LYS A 498 -18.56 5.30 -11.27
CA LYS A 498 -17.96 4.99 -9.97
C LYS A 498 -17.64 6.28 -9.21
N LYS A 499 -18.36 6.49 -8.10
CA LYS A 499 -18.09 7.61 -7.19
C LYS A 499 -16.68 7.53 -6.64
N GLY A 500 -16.01 8.69 -6.56
CA GLY A 500 -14.69 8.84 -6.02
C GLY A 500 -14.63 8.70 -4.51
N PHE A 501 -13.46 8.99 -3.91
CA PHE A 501 -13.23 8.80 -2.50
C PHE A 501 -14.32 9.45 -1.64
N ARG A 502 -14.93 8.65 -0.75
CA ARG A 502 -16.04 9.06 0.14
C ARG A 502 -17.25 9.65 -0.59
N GLY A 503 -17.48 9.22 -1.83
CA GLY A 503 -18.61 9.69 -2.64
C GLY A 503 -18.38 11.03 -3.33
N ASN A 504 -17.18 11.62 -3.22
CA ASN A 504 -16.85 12.88 -3.88
C ASN A 504 -16.33 12.63 -5.30
N GLY A 505 -16.82 13.39 -6.28
CA GLY A 505 -16.36 13.26 -7.65
C GLY A 505 -16.46 11.85 -8.23
N PHE A 506 -15.52 11.47 -9.07
CA PHE A 506 -15.46 10.17 -9.71
C PHE A 506 -14.07 9.58 -9.67
N TYR A 507 -13.95 8.24 -9.57
CA TYR A 507 -12.72 7.53 -9.86
C TYR A 507 -12.47 7.55 -11.35
N LEU A 508 -11.19 7.72 -11.73
CA LEU A 508 -10.76 7.84 -13.13
C LEU A 508 -9.98 6.60 -13.58
N ASN A 509 -10.15 6.28 -14.87
CA ASN A 509 -9.30 5.31 -15.55
C ASN A 509 -7.87 5.87 -15.69
N PRO A 510 -6.83 5.19 -15.20
CA PRO A 510 -5.46 5.71 -15.17
C PRO A 510 -4.82 5.91 -16.55
N ASN A 511 -5.36 5.29 -17.60
CA ASN A 511 -4.89 5.48 -18.98
C ASN A 511 -5.41 6.76 -19.63
N CYS A 512 -6.46 7.33 -19.07
CA CYS A 512 -7.17 8.44 -19.69
C CYS A 512 -6.36 9.74 -19.58
N HIS A 513 -6.20 10.45 -20.71
CA HIS A 513 -5.43 11.71 -20.79
C HIS A 513 -4.05 11.64 -20.12
N LEU A 514 -3.33 10.55 -20.32
CA LEU A 514 -2.03 10.31 -19.70
C LEU A 514 -1.02 11.45 -19.99
N GLU A 515 -1.09 12.08 -21.15
CA GLU A 515 -0.20 13.22 -21.49
C GLU A 515 -0.47 14.45 -20.61
N TYR A 516 -1.72 14.69 -20.23
CA TYR A 516 -2.03 15.74 -19.23
C TYR A 516 -1.39 15.42 -17.87
N VAL A 517 -1.47 14.16 -17.41
CA VAL A 517 -0.86 13.71 -16.15
C VAL A 517 0.66 13.90 -16.19
N LYS A 518 1.30 13.48 -17.27
CA LYS A 518 2.74 13.63 -17.48
C LYS A 518 3.17 15.12 -17.45
N GLN A 519 2.49 15.96 -18.20
CA GLN A 519 2.80 17.38 -18.25
C GLN A 519 2.58 18.07 -16.90
N ARG A 520 1.49 17.73 -16.19
CA ARG A 520 1.22 18.28 -14.87
C ARG A 520 2.30 17.87 -13.87
N ALA A 521 2.67 16.58 -13.81
CA ALA A 521 3.73 16.10 -12.94
C ALA A 521 5.07 16.79 -13.22
N GLN A 522 5.46 16.92 -14.51
CA GLN A 522 6.67 17.62 -14.91
C GLN A 522 6.67 19.10 -14.49
N ASP A 523 5.55 19.79 -14.66
CA ASP A 523 5.41 21.19 -14.24
C ASP A 523 5.47 21.35 -12.71
N ILE A 524 4.83 20.46 -11.95
CA ILE A 524 4.92 20.43 -10.49
C ILE A 524 6.38 20.24 -10.05
N MET A 525 7.08 19.26 -10.61
CA MET A 525 8.49 18.99 -10.31
C MET A 525 9.38 20.19 -10.63
N ARG A 526 9.19 20.77 -11.80
CA ARG A 526 9.98 21.91 -12.30
C ARG A 526 9.78 23.16 -11.44
N PHE A 527 8.53 23.58 -11.22
CA PHE A 527 8.23 24.83 -10.52
C PHE A 527 8.35 24.71 -9.00
N GLY A 528 8.13 23.52 -8.45
CA GLY A 528 8.38 23.22 -7.04
C GLY A 528 9.85 22.93 -6.72
N ASN A 529 10.71 22.77 -7.74
CA ASN A 529 12.11 22.37 -7.59
C ASN A 529 12.27 21.05 -6.80
N PHE A 530 11.31 20.14 -6.95
CA PHE A 530 11.28 18.86 -6.22
C PHE A 530 12.29 17.85 -6.81
N ASN A 531 12.77 16.93 -5.98
CA ASN A 531 13.50 15.72 -6.37
C ASN A 531 12.77 14.43 -5.92
N SER A 532 11.54 14.55 -5.44
CA SER A 532 10.67 13.43 -5.12
C SER A 532 9.21 13.75 -5.43
N LEU A 533 8.42 12.72 -5.68
CA LEU A 533 6.96 12.81 -5.84
C LEU A 533 6.33 11.65 -5.10
N PHE A 534 5.18 11.89 -4.47
CA PHE A 534 4.36 10.87 -3.84
C PHE A 534 2.99 10.83 -4.52
N LEU A 535 2.66 9.69 -5.12
CA LEU A 535 1.37 9.48 -5.77
C LEU A 535 0.35 8.87 -4.81
N ASP A 536 -0.84 9.45 -4.82
CA ASP A 536 -2.00 8.92 -4.12
C ASP A 536 -2.54 7.68 -4.85
N VAL A 537 -2.76 6.59 -4.13
CA VAL A 537 -3.47 5.38 -4.58
C VAL A 537 -2.81 4.58 -5.72
N ASP A 538 -1.85 5.12 -6.47
CA ASP A 538 -1.28 4.41 -7.63
C ASP A 538 -0.70 3.04 -7.26
N ALA A 539 -0.05 2.92 -6.09
CA ALA A 539 0.50 1.65 -5.61
C ALA A 539 -0.40 0.93 -4.59
N THR A 540 -1.71 1.16 -4.60
CA THR A 540 -2.67 0.41 -3.76
C THR A 540 -3.29 -0.79 -4.46
N ALA A 541 -3.00 -0.99 -5.75
CA ALA A 541 -3.64 -1.99 -6.60
C ALA A 541 -5.18 -1.86 -6.63
N MET A 542 -5.70 -0.62 -6.64
CA MET A 542 -7.14 -0.34 -6.72
C MET A 542 -7.66 -0.65 -8.14
N ALA A 543 -7.63 -1.92 -8.51
CA ALA A 543 -8.13 -2.38 -9.81
C ALA A 543 -9.66 -2.34 -9.86
N ARG A 544 -10.19 -1.97 -11.01
CA ARG A 544 -11.63 -1.95 -11.31
C ARG A 544 -11.82 -2.19 -12.79
N GLU A 545 -12.92 -2.84 -13.13
CA GLU A 545 -13.34 -2.91 -14.52
C GLU A 545 -14.00 -1.61 -14.95
N ASP A 546 -13.68 -1.13 -16.16
CA ASP A 546 -14.24 0.06 -16.77
C ASP A 546 -14.96 -0.28 -18.08
N TYR A 547 -16.27 -0.13 -18.07
CA TYR A 547 -17.18 -0.45 -19.18
C TYR A 547 -17.53 0.79 -20.05
N SER A 548 -16.81 1.89 -19.92
CA SER A 548 -17.10 3.16 -20.60
C SER A 548 -16.92 3.13 -22.13
N GLY A 549 -16.31 2.07 -22.69
CA GLY A 549 -16.17 1.87 -24.13
C GLY A 549 -17.41 1.26 -24.77
N SER A 550 -17.85 1.76 -25.92
CA SER A 550 -18.87 1.06 -26.73
C SER A 550 -18.26 -0.21 -27.33
N ILE A 551 -19.03 -1.29 -27.35
CA ILE A 551 -18.61 -2.60 -27.90
C ILE A 551 -18.21 -2.47 -29.39
N ASP A 552 -18.69 -1.44 -30.10
CA ASP A 552 -18.48 -1.20 -31.54
C ASP A 552 -17.32 -0.23 -31.87
N SER A 553 -16.66 0.38 -30.90
CA SER A 553 -15.60 1.37 -31.17
C SER A 553 -14.19 0.76 -31.08
N HIS A 554 -13.71 0.26 -32.22
CA HIS A 554 -12.31 -0.07 -32.45
C HIS A 554 -11.38 1.17 -32.51
N SER A 555 -11.92 2.35 -32.21
CA SER A 555 -11.20 3.62 -32.36
C SER A 555 -11.56 4.62 -31.27
N ASN A 556 -11.20 4.38 -30.02
CA ASN A 556 -11.10 5.47 -29.07
C ASN A 556 -9.65 5.95 -28.99
N SER A 557 -9.36 7.03 -29.71
CA SER A 557 -8.08 7.74 -29.74
C SER A 557 -7.61 8.25 -28.37
N ASN A 558 -8.41 8.07 -27.32
CA ASN A 558 -8.11 8.53 -25.95
C ASN A 558 -7.86 7.39 -24.95
N GLY A 559 -7.79 6.12 -25.39
CA GLY A 559 -7.41 4.99 -24.51
C GLY A 559 -8.44 4.60 -23.45
N ASN A 560 -9.70 5.03 -23.59
CA ASN A 560 -10.75 4.81 -22.60
C ASN A 560 -11.70 3.67 -23.03
N GLY A 561 -12.04 2.84 -22.05
CA GLY A 561 -13.15 1.93 -22.13
C GLY A 561 -12.83 0.47 -22.37
N ASN A 562 -13.68 -0.40 -21.84
CA ASN A 562 -13.52 -1.86 -21.83
C ASN A 562 -12.17 -2.31 -21.27
N THR A 563 -11.78 -1.71 -20.14
CA THR A 563 -10.55 -2.02 -19.40
C THR A 563 -10.85 -3.02 -18.29
N ASN A 564 -10.27 -4.22 -18.34
CA ASN A 564 -10.36 -5.17 -17.22
C ASN A 564 -9.43 -4.77 -16.06
N GLU A 565 -9.57 -5.42 -14.92
CA GLU A 565 -8.75 -5.09 -13.72
C GLU A 565 -7.24 -5.27 -13.97
N SER A 566 -6.83 -6.29 -14.74
CA SER A 566 -5.41 -6.54 -15.04
C SER A 566 -4.81 -5.43 -15.92
N ASP A 567 -5.55 -4.94 -16.90
CA ASP A 567 -5.15 -3.82 -17.75
C ASP A 567 -5.07 -2.52 -16.93
N MET A 568 -5.98 -2.35 -15.98
CA MET A 568 -5.94 -1.20 -15.07
C MET A 568 -4.69 -1.22 -14.16
N LEU A 569 -4.34 -2.37 -13.57
CA LEU A 569 -3.08 -2.54 -12.81
C LEU A 569 -1.85 -2.22 -13.68
N SER A 570 -1.87 -2.70 -14.92
CA SER A 570 -0.80 -2.41 -15.89
C SER A 570 -0.69 -0.91 -16.16
N SER A 571 -1.80 -0.20 -16.22
CA SER A 571 -1.84 1.24 -16.46
C SER A 571 -1.25 2.04 -15.29
N PHE A 572 -1.54 1.66 -14.05
CA PHE A 572 -0.88 2.23 -12.87
C PHE A 572 0.64 2.00 -12.90
N ASN A 573 1.06 0.77 -13.16
CA ASN A 573 2.48 0.43 -13.26
C ASN A 573 3.19 1.23 -14.37
N ASN A 574 2.59 1.36 -15.55
CA ASN A 574 3.17 2.11 -16.67
C ASN A 574 3.32 3.61 -16.34
N ARG A 575 2.34 4.19 -15.65
CA ARG A 575 2.40 5.59 -15.19
C ARG A 575 3.53 5.80 -14.18
N MET A 576 3.62 4.93 -13.17
CA MET A 576 4.67 5.01 -12.16
C MET A 576 6.07 4.76 -12.74
N GLN A 577 6.20 3.79 -13.64
CA GLN A 577 7.45 3.51 -14.32
C GLN A 577 7.92 4.73 -15.13
N TRP A 578 7.03 5.33 -15.92
CA TRP A 578 7.36 6.53 -16.70
C TRP A 578 7.83 7.69 -15.80
N LEU A 579 7.15 7.92 -14.66
CA LEU A 579 7.55 8.95 -13.70
C LEU A 579 8.92 8.66 -13.10
N SER A 580 9.20 7.41 -12.71
CA SER A 580 10.48 7.03 -12.12
C SER A 580 11.68 7.12 -13.08
N GLU A 581 11.41 7.16 -14.38
CA GLU A 581 12.42 7.37 -15.44
C GLU A 581 12.75 8.85 -15.66
N GLN A 582 12.01 9.78 -15.02
CA GLN A 582 12.34 11.20 -15.10
C GLN A 582 13.65 11.51 -14.33
N PRO A 583 14.52 12.37 -14.86
CA PRO A 583 15.82 12.66 -14.26
C PRO A 583 15.69 13.11 -12.79
N SER A 584 16.45 12.49 -11.91
CA SER A 584 16.55 12.85 -10.48
C SER A 584 15.21 12.82 -9.71
N LEU A 585 14.21 12.09 -10.21
CA LEU A 585 12.92 11.92 -9.51
C LEU A 585 12.91 10.61 -8.71
N VAL A 586 12.83 10.70 -7.40
CA VAL A 586 12.57 9.55 -6.52
C VAL A 586 11.07 9.45 -6.28
N LEU A 587 10.47 8.39 -6.80
CA LEU A 587 9.02 8.17 -6.76
C LEU A 587 8.62 7.32 -5.56
N GLY A 588 7.58 7.77 -4.86
CA GLY A 588 6.86 7.01 -3.87
C GLY A 588 5.36 6.99 -4.14
N SER A 589 4.65 6.12 -3.45
CA SER A 589 3.19 6.07 -3.52
C SER A 589 2.59 5.50 -2.24
N GLU A 590 1.28 5.63 -2.10
CA GLU A 590 0.52 5.03 -1.01
C GLU A 590 0.58 3.50 -1.11
N ASP A 591 0.56 2.83 0.04
CA ASP A 591 0.38 1.41 0.24
C ASP A 591 1.56 0.51 -0.17
N GLY A 592 2.07 0.56 -1.39
CA GLY A 592 3.12 -0.33 -1.89
C GLY A 592 2.65 -1.78 -2.11
N ASN A 593 1.44 -1.97 -2.62
CA ASN A 593 0.89 -3.28 -2.94
C ASN A 593 1.71 -4.00 -4.02
N SER A 594 1.93 -5.30 -3.86
CA SER A 594 2.80 -6.10 -4.72
C SER A 594 2.46 -6.07 -6.21
N LEU A 595 1.22 -5.77 -6.56
CA LEU A 595 0.75 -5.74 -7.95
C LEU A 595 1.03 -4.40 -8.65
N THR A 596 1.36 -3.36 -7.88
CA THR A 596 1.59 -2.00 -8.38
C THR A 596 2.80 -1.35 -7.71
N THR A 597 3.99 -1.92 -7.90
CA THR A 597 5.26 -1.41 -7.33
C THR A 597 6.28 -0.98 -8.38
N LYS A 598 5.95 -1.05 -9.68
CA LYS A 598 6.91 -0.67 -10.72
C LYS A 598 7.27 0.81 -10.63
N GLY A 599 8.58 1.05 -10.47
CA GLY A 599 9.14 2.40 -10.44
C GLY A 599 9.17 3.09 -9.07
N ILE A 600 8.38 2.67 -8.08
CA ILE A 600 8.45 3.28 -6.75
C ILE A 600 9.67 2.78 -5.97
N ALA A 601 10.34 3.69 -5.28
CA ALA A 601 11.44 3.38 -4.37
C ALA A 601 11.00 3.33 -2.90
N PHE A 602 9.90 4.01 -2.57
CA PHE A 602 9.33 4.02 -1.22
C PHE A 602 7.81 4.02 -1.25
N ALA A 603 7.20 3.66 -0.12
CA ALA A 603 5.75 3.71 0.07
C ALA A 603 5.40 4.10 1.51
N HIS A 604 4.14 4.51 1.73
CA HIS A 604 3.57 4.75 3.06
C HIS A 604 2.30 3.91 3.21
N GLY A 605 2.43 2.66 3.66
CA GLY A 605 1.31 1.73 3.63
C GLY A 605 1.38 0.55 4.59
N LEU A 606 2.30 0.53 5.54
CA LEU A 606 2.33 -0.50 6.55
C LEU A 606 1.27 -0.27 7.65
N GLU A 607 0.95 -1.30 8.37
CA GLU A 607 -0.16 -1.42 9.32
C GLU A 607 -1.55 -1.42 8.67
N THR A 608 -2.56 -1.76 9.45
CA THR A 608 -3.95 -1.82 8.99
C THR A 608 -4.55 -0.43 8.93
N VAL A 609 -4.88 0.00 7.73
CA VAL A 609 -5.55 1.27 7.48
C VAL A 609 -7.05 1.12 7.65
N GLY A 610 -7.70 2.16 8.15
CA GLY A 610 -9.15 2.23 8.20
C GLY A 610 -9.82 1.51 9.37
N PHE A 611 -9.07 0.84 10.26
CA PHE A 611 -9.68 0.31 11.47
C PHE A 611 -10.30 1.47 12.29
N GLY A 612 -11.49 1.23 12.84
CA GLY A 612 -12.22 2.25 13.59
C GLY A 612 -12.94 3.31 12.75
N TRP A 613 -12.80 3.33 11.42
CA TRP A 613 -13.50 4.31 10.58
C TRP A 613 -15.02 4.15 10.58
N THR A 614 -15.52 2.96 10.86
CA THR A 614 -16.95 2.66 11.04
C THR A 614 -17.38 2.63 12.51
N ASP A 615 -16.43 2.63 13.44
CA ASP A 615 -16.70 2.68 14.88
C ASP A 615 -17.13 4.10 15.29
N LYS A 616 -18.35 4.23 15.83
CA LYS A 616 -18.92 5.53 16.21
C LYS A 616 -18.11 6.25 17.28
N ASP A 617 -17.53 5.51 18.23
CA ASP A 617 -16.74 6.09 19.31
C ASP A 617 -15.42 6.68 18.77
N MET A 618 -14.74 5.95 17.89
CA MET A 618 -13.49 6.39 17.26
C MET A 618 -13.71 7.51 16.21
N LYS A 619 -14.84 7.52 15.54
CA LYS A 619 -15.13 8.46 14.43
C LYS A 619 -15.82 9.75 14.87
N GLU A 620 -16.75 9.68 15.83
CA GLU A 620 -17.70 10.76 16.13
C GLU A 620 -17.57 11.31 17.54
N ASN A 621 -17.16 10.49 18.53
CA ASN A 621 -17.13 10.88 19.93
C ASN A 621 -15.85 11.67 20.27
N ARG A 622 -15.93 13.00 20.16
CA ARG A 622 -14.80 13.91 20.43
C ARG A 622 -14.26 13.87 21.87
N GLN A 623 -15.01 13.31 22.82
CA GLN A 623 -14.61 13.15 24.22
C GLN A 623 -13.89 11.84 24.47
N SER A 624 -13.94 10.91 23.53
CA SER A 624 -13.27 9.60 23.64
C SER A 624 -11.75 9.73 23.47
N PRO A 625 -10.92 9.02 24.27
CA PRO A 625 -9.50 8.92 24.02
C PRO A 625 -9.19 8.21 22.68
N TYR A 626 -10.14 7.43 22.18
CA TYR A 626 -10.06 6.72 20.91
C TYR A 626 -10.43 7.55 19.69
N TYR A 627 -10.87 8.80 19.86
CA TYR A 627 -11.29 9.67 18.77
C TYR A 627 -10.13 9.99 17.83
N LEU A 628 -10.26 9.59 16.56
CA LEU A 628 -9.18 9.69 15.55
C LEU A 628 -8.91 11.12 15.07
N GLY A 629 -9.80 12.06 15.30
CA GLY A 629 -9.70 13.45 14.86
C GLY A 629 -10.79 13.83 13.85
N ARG A 630 -10.88 15.13 13.53
CA ARG A 630 -11.81 15.60 12.50
C ARG A 630 -11.42 15.03 11.14
N TRP A 631 -12.42 14.55 10.42
CA TRP A 631 -12.21 13.81 9.19
C TRP A 631 -11.57 14.65 8.06
N TYR A 632 -10.64 14.06 7.35
CA TYR A 632 -10.02 14.66 6.16
C TYR A 632 -10.76 14.20 4.88
N PRO A 633 -10.60 14.85 3.70
CA PRO A 633 -9.78 16.05 3.48
C PRO A 633 -10.40 17.36 3.98
N ASP A 634 -11.66 17.35 4.45
CA ASP A 634 -12.41 18.55 4.79
C ASP A 634 -11.76 19.37 5.92
N HIS A 635 -11.10 18.67 6.85
CA HIS A 635 -10.47 19.24 8.03
C HIS A 635 -8.96 18.93 8.11
N LYS A 636 -8.26 18.96 6.97
CA LYS A 636 -6.79 18.90 7.01
C LYS A 636 -6.25 20.13 7.76
N PRO A 637 -5.23 19.97 8.59
CA PRO A 637 -4.52 18.72 8.91
C PRO A 637 -4.96 18.02 10.20
N ASP A 638 -6.05 18.44 10.84
CA ASP A 638 -6.46 18.03 12.20
C ASP A 638 -6.45 16.51 12.44
N PHE A 639 -6.96 15.74 11.47
CA PHE A 639 -6.99 14.27 11.58
C PHE A 639 -5.58 13.70 11.80
N PHE A 640 -4.58 14.22 11.10
CA PHE A 640 -3.21 13.69 11.13
C PHE A 640 -2.47 14.04 12.42
N PHE A 641 -2.79 15.17 13.03
CA PHE A 641 -2.12 15.65 14.25
C PHE A 641 -2.80 15.24 15.56
N LYS A 642 -4.04 14.74 15.52
CA LYS A 642 -4.75 14.31 16.72
C LYS A 642 -4.14 12.99 17.26
N PRO A 643 -3.45 13.00 18.42
CA PRO A 643 -3.08 11.73 19.06
C PRO A 643 -4.33 11.01 19.55
N ALA A 644 -4.31 9.68 19.50
CA ALA A 644 -5.42 8.84 19.91
C ALA A 644 -4.89 7.56 20.59
N GLU A 645 -5.74 6.90 21.32
CA GLU A 645 -5.49 5.53 21.80
C GLU A 645 -6.13 4.52 20.86
N VAL A 646 -5.58 3.32 20.81
CA VAL A 646 -6.20 2.18 20.13
C VAL A 646 -7.16 1.48 21.07
N LYS A 647 -8.39 1.29 20.61
CA LYS A 647 -9.49 0.65 21.33
C LYS A 647 -9.43 -0.88 21.15
N GLU A 648 -9.90 -1.64 22.16
CA GLU A 648 -10.19 -3.07 21.97
C GLU A 648 -11.39 -3.30 21.03
N PRO A 649 -11.39 -4.33 20.19
CA PRO A 649 -10.38 -5.41 20.10
C PRO A 649 -9.20 -5.09 19.18
N TYR A 650 -9.17 -3.92 18.54
CA TYR A 650 -8.12 -3.55 17.58
C TYR A 650 -6.71 -3.57 18.20
N LYS A 651 -6.58 -3.13 19.47
CA LYS A 651 -5.30 -3.15 20.19
C LYS A 651 -4.76 -4.59 20.28
N SER A 652 -5.55 -5.51 20.79
CA SER A 652 -5.13 -6.91 20.98
C SER A 652 -4.90 -7.65 19.66
N LEU A 653 -5.66 -7.33 18.60
CA LEU A 653 -5.57 -8.05 17.33
C LEU A 653 -4.50 -7.48 16.42
N LEU A 654 -4.44 -6.15 16.25
CA LEU A 654 -3.64 -5.52 15.22
C LEU A 654 -2.26 -5.05 15.68
N PHE A 655 -2.07 -4.86 17.00
CA PHE A 655 -0.83 -4.33 17.55
C PHE A 655 -0.10 -5.31 18.48
N SER A 656 -0.71 -6.44 18.81
CA SER A 656 -0.03 -7.47 19.61
C SER A 656 1.08 -8.14 18.77
N PRO A 657 2.31 -8.22 19.29
CA PRO A 657 3.46 -8.78 18.57
C PRO A 657 3.26 -10.26 18.20
N GLN A 658 2.50 -11.02 18.97
CA GLN A 658 2.25 -12.44 18.72
C GLN A 658 1.47 -12.71 17.41
N TYR A 659 0.74 -11.71 16.88
CA TYR A 659 -0.07 -11.86 15.66
C TYR A 659 0.53 -11.18 14.45
N ARG A 660 1.52 -10.31 14.64
CA ARG A 660 2.19 -9.61 13.53
C ARG A 660 3.36 -10.43 13.01
N ILE A 661 3.49 -10.48 11.70
CA ILE A 661 4.56 -11.22 11.00
C ILE A 661 5.04 -10.41 9.78
N PRO A 662 6.33 -10.48 9.41
CA PRO A 662 6.92 -9.68 8.34
C PRO A 662 6.75 -10.32 6.95
N LEU A 663 5.51 -10.71 6.55
CA LEU A 663 5.27 -11.26 5.21
C LEU A 663 5.65 -10.28 4.10
N TYR A 664 5.31 -8.99 4.29
CA TYR A 664 5.64 -7.95 3.32
C TYR A 664 7.15 -7.77 3.19
N GLN A 665 7.86 -7.65 4.31
CA GLN A 665 9.31 -7.44 4.31
C GLN A 665 10.07 -8.66 3.75
N ALA A 666 9.58 -9.87 3.95
CA ALA A 666 10.17 -11.07 3.35
C ALA A 666 10.15 -11.05 1.81
N VAL A 667 9.21 -10.31 1.21
CA VAL A 667 9.10 -10.14 -0.24
C VAL A 667 9.79 -8.86 -0.71
N PHE A 668 9.66 -7.75 0.01
CA PHE A 668 9.92 -6.39 -0.48
C PHE A 668 11.03 -5.62 0.21
N HIS A 669 11.66 -6.14 1.27
CA HIS A 669 12.62 -5.35 2.08
C HIS A 669 13.72 -4.68 1.24
N ASP A 670 14.26 -5.36 0.23
CA ASP A 670 15.28 -4.84 -0.69
C ASP A 670 14.71 -4.27 -2.01
N GLU A 671 13.38 -4.11 -2.12
CA GLU A 671 12.71 -3.57 -3.31
C GLU A 671 12.01 -2.23 -3.06
N VAL A 672 11.34 -2.06 -1.89
CA VAL A 672 10.55 -0.87 -1.56
C VAL A 672 10.73 -0.52 -0.08
N ILE A 673 11.22 0.67 0.21
CA ILE A 673 11.29 1.21 1.57
C ILE A 673 9.88 1.65 1.97
N ASN A 674 9.20 0.90 2.84
CA ASN A 674 7.83 1.18 3.24
C ASN A 674 7.78 1.64 4.70
N THR A 675 6.90 2.59 5.01
CA THR A 675 6.70 3.15 6.35
C THR A 675 5.30 2.86 6.87
N HIS A 676 5.01 3.22 8.12
CA HIS A 676 3.63 3.31 8.58
C HIS A 676 2.80 4.14 7.59
N HIS A 677 1.52 3.80 7.49
CA HIS A 677 0.61 4.51 6.60
C HIS A 677 0.49 5.98 6.99
N TRP A 678 0.46 6.88 6.01
CA TRP A 678 0.43 8.32 6.24
C TRP A 678 -0.82 8.84 6.97
N HIS A 679 -1.90 8.05 7.07
CA HIS A 679 -3.06 8.37 7.90
C HIS A 679 -2.76 8.26 9.41
N SER A 680 -1.90 7.34 9.79
CA SER A 680 -1.55 7.03 11.17
C SER A 680 -0.05 7.03 11.34
N ASP A 681 0.53 8.22 11.39
CA ASP A 681 1.98 8.39 11.54
C ASP A 681 2.55 7.60 12.74
N SER A 682 3.86 7.45 12.80
CA SER A 682 4.52 6.65 13.84
C SER A 682 4.21 7.09 15.27
N LEU A 683 3.74 8.34 15.47
CA LEU A 683 3.41 8.92 16.79
C LEU A 683 1.89 9.07 17.04
N LYS A 684 1.04 8.51 16.18
CA LYS A 684 -0.42 8.65 16.25
C LYS A 684 -1.04 7.99 17.47
N PHE A 685 -0.62 6.73 17.75
CA PHE A 685 -1.28 5.89 18.73
C PHE A 685 -0.45 5.75 20.02
N THR A 686 -0.89 6.47 21.07
CA THR A 686 -0.11 6.64 22.29
C THR A 686 -0.04 5.41 23.17
N ASN A 687 -1.08 4.57 23.21
CA ASN A 687 -1.14 3.41 24.09
C ASN A 687 -0.58 2.11 23.49
N VAL A 688 0.00 2.18 22.27
CA VAL A 688 0.70 1.09 21.58
C VAL A 688 2.02 1.56 20.96
N GLN A 689 2.55 2.69 21.45
CA GLN A 689 3.73 3.30 20.85
C GLN A 689 4.97 2.39 20.93
N ALA A 690 5.19 1.75 22.09
CA ALA A 690 6.34 0.87 22.29
C ALA A 690 6.26 -0.36 21.35
N GLU A 691 5.09 -1.00 21.26
CA GLU A 691 4.86 -2.15 20.38
C GLU A 691 5.08 -1.77 18.91
N ARG A 692 4.61 -0.58 18.49
CA ARG A 692 4.82 -0.08 17.12
C ARG A 692 6.28 0.18 16.82
N ASP A 693 6.99 0.85 17.71
CA ASP A 693 8.40 1.20 17.53
C ASP A 693 9.29 -0.07 17.50
N LEU A 694 9.04 -1.03 18.41
CA LEU A 694 9.78 -2.30 18.45
C LEU A 694 9.52 -3.14 17.19
N THR A 695 8.27 -3.22 16.73
CA THR A 695 7.91 -3.93 15.47
C THR A 695 8.58 -3.27 14.28
N ALA A 696 8.51 -1.95 14.17
CA ALA A 696 9.11 -1.20 13.07
C ALA A 696 10.65 -1.36 13.05
N MET A 697 11.31 -1.32 14.21
CA MET A 697 12.75 -1.59 14.29
C MET A 697 13.10 -3.03 13.92
N LEU A 698 12.33 -4.02 14.42
CA LEU A 698 12.51 -5.44 14.10
C LEU A 698 12.41 -5.72 12.61
N TYR A 699 11.51 -5.02 11.91
CA TYR A 699 11.29 -5.16 10.47
C TYR A 699 12.11 -4.18 9.62
N ASN A 700 12.99 -3.40 10.27
CA ASN A 700 13.83 -2.38 9.66
C ASN A 700 13.05 -1.33 8.86
N THR A 701 11.97 -0.83 9.45
CA THR A 701 11.01 0.13 8.87
C THR A 701 11.34 1.56 9.32
N PRO A 702 11.46 2.56 8.43
CA PRO A 702 11.70 3.95 8.82
C PRO A 702 10.47 4.58 9.48
N ALA A 703 10.70 5.56 10.36
CA ALA A 703 9.61 6.36 10.92
C ALA A 703 9.02 7.30 9.86
N MET A 704 7.70 7.51 9.94
CA MET A 704 6.98 8.53 9.19
C MET A 704 6.20 9.40 10.19
N VAL A 705 6.43 10.72 10.17
CA VAL A 705 5.92 11.65 11.18
C VAL A 705 5.33 12.89 10.52
N HIS A 706 4.16 13.31 10.96
CA HIS A 706 3.62 14.62 10.62
C HIS A 706 4.19 15.68 11.55
N LEU A 707 4.65 16.80 11.01
CA LEU A 707 5.12 17.95 11.77
C LEU A 707 4.32 19.21 11.42
N THR A 708 3.95 19.95 12.44
CA THR A 708 3.56 21.34 12.27
C THR A 708 4.82 22.19 12.10
N ARG A 709 4.65 23.40 11.53
CA ARG A 709 5.75 24.34 11.44
C ARG A 709 6.32 24.71 12.82
N ASP A 710 5.46 24.94 13.83
CA ASP A 710 5.89 25.24 15.19
C ASP A 710 6.80 24.17 15.78
N GLU A 711 6.43 22.91 15.59
CA GLU A 711 7.24 21.76 16.05
C GLU A 711 8.57 21.69 15.30
N ALA A 712 8.56 21.91 13.99
CA ALA A 712 9.75 21.88 13.17
C ALA A 712 10.72 23.06 13.42
N LEU A 713 10.23 24.18 13.94
CA LEU A 713 11.04 25.34 14.37
C LEU A 713 11.70 25.16 15.73
N SER A 714 11.40 24.08 16.48
CA SER A 714 11.96 23.83 17.80
C SER A 714 12.62 22.46 17.90
N SER A 715 13.95 22.42 18.03
CA SER A 715 14.69 21.18 18.30
C SER A 715 14.32 20.54 19.65
N SER A 716 13.62 21.27 20.52
CA SER A 716 13.13 20.77 21.81
C SER A 716 11.71 20.23 21.76
N SER A 717 11.01 20.34 20.62
CA SER A 717 9.65 19.81 20.49
C SER A 717 9.60 18.29 20.70
N PRO A 718 8.56 17.75 21.36
CA PRO A 718 8.47 16.33 21.67
C PRO A 718 8.54 15.46 20.39
N ARG A 719 7.89 15.85 19.30
CA ARG A 719 7.87 15.10 18.04
C ARG A 719 9.24 15.08 17.36
N ILE A 720 10.00 16.19 17.41
CA ILE A 720 11.38 16.23 16.89
C ILE A 720 12.30 15.33 17.73
N LYS A 721 12.16 15.36 19.06
CA LYS A 721 12.95 14.47 19.93
C LYS A 721 12.62 13.00 19.70
N ALA A 722 11.34 12.65 19.58
CA ALA A 722 10.93 11.28 19.30
C ALA A 722 11.45 10.80 17.94
N LEU A 723 11.32 11.63 16.90
CA LEU A 723 11.84 11.32 15.58
C LEU A 723 13.36 11.11 15.59
N LYS A 724 14.10 12.03 16.26
CA LYS A 724 15.57 11.91 16.37
C LYS A 724 15.98 10.65 17.12
N HIS A 725 15.31 10.35 18.23
CA HIS A 725 15.58 9.15 19.01
C HIS A 725 15.35 7.87 18.23
N TYR A 726 14.26 7.80 17.45
CA TYR A 726 14.00 6.68 16.55
C TYR A 726 15.08 6.59 15.46
N GLN A 727 15.42 7.71 14.83
CA GLN A 727 16.44 7.76 13.78
C GLN A 727 17.81 7.28 14.27
N ASP A 728 18.20 7.61 15.51
CA ASP A 728 19.48 7.19 16.08
C ASP A 728 19.64 5.67 16.19
N GLY A 729 18.55 4.93 16.39
CA GLY A 729 18.55 3.46 16.36
C GLY A 729 18.40 2.91 14.94
N PHE A 730 17.52 3.49 14.15
CA PHE A 730 17.16 3.00 12.82
C PHE A 730 18.27 3.19 11.77
N GLU A 731 18.83 4.40 11.66
CA GLU A 731 19.78 4.77 10.61
C GLU A 731 20.97 3.80 10.52
N PRO A 732 21.71 3.47 11.61
CA PRO A 732 22.86 2.58 11.51
C PRO A 732 22.49 1.14 11.11
N MET A 733 21.29 0.67 11.43
CA MET A 733 20.80 -0.63 10.97
C MET A 733 20.45 -0.59 9.49
N HIS A 734 19.65 0.40 9.08
CA HIS A 734 19.14 0.49 7.70
C HIS A 734 20.27 0.76 6.69
N GLU A 735 21.33 1.48 7.07
CA GLU A 735 22.51 1.69 6.21
C GLU A 735 23.19 0.39 5.81
N GLN A 736 23.11 -0.66 6.63
CA GLN A 736 23.68 -1.98 6.34
C GLN A 736 22.67 -2.91 5.68
N LEU A 737 21.37 -2.71 5.93
CA LEU A 737 20.33 -3.68 5.59
C LEU A 737 19.46 -3.29 4.38
N TRP A 738 19.49 -2.04 3.92
CA TRP A 738 18.59 -1.50 2.90
C TRP A 738 18.51 -2.31 1.60
N ASP A 739 19.57 -3.03 1.25
CA ASP A 739 19.69 -3.88 0.05
C ASP A 739 19.71 -5.39 0.37
N LYS A 740 19.36 -5.76 1.60
CA LYS A 740 19.34 -7.17 2.05
C LYS A 740 17.93 -7.70 2.06
N GLN A 741 17.76 -8.97 1.72
CA GLN A 741 16.51 -9.69 1.92
C GLN A 741 16.31 -10.01 3.40
N LEU A 742 15.07 -9.91 3.89
CA LEU A 742 14.65 -10.56 5.12
C LEU A 742 14.37 -12.04 4.79
N VAL A 743 15.21 -12.94 5.30
CA VAL A 743 15.21 -14.37 4.93
C VAL A 743 14.65 -15.29 6.00
N ASP A 744 14.58 -14.83 7.26
CA ASP A 744 14.02 -15.63 8.34
C ASP A 744 13.40 -14.79 9.46
N PHE A 745 12.49 -15.44 10.19
CA PHE A 745 11.80 -14.87 11.35
C PHE A 745 11.50 -15.96 12.37
N GLU A 746 11.86 -15.73 13.62
CA GLU A 746 11.65 -16.66 14.73
C GLU A 746 11.00 -16.01 15.93
N TRP A 747 10.08 -16.73 16.59
CA TRP A 747 9.66 -16.46 17.95
C TRP A 747 10.64 -17.17 18.91
N LEU A 748 11.47 -16.42 19.62
CA LEU A 748 12.52 -16.97 20.50
C LEU A 748 11.98 -17.44 21.84
N ASP A 749 10.74 -17.07 22.18
CA ASP A 749 10.05 -17.51 23.39
C ASP A 749 8.65 -18.07 23.07
N LYS A 750 8.07 -18.78 24.01
CA LYS A 750 6.77 -19.47 23.83
C LYS A 750 5.57 -18.50 23.73
N ASN A 751 5.72 -17.30 24.28
CA ASN A 751 4.64 -16.31 24.29
C ASN A 751 4.60 -15.44 23.02
N GLY A 752 5.69 -15.47 22.24
CA GLY A 752 5.88 -14.57 21.10
C GLY A 752 6.34 -13.16 21.49
N ASP A 753 6.78 -12.97 22.74
CA ASP A 753 7.24 -11.67 23.24
C ASP A 753 8.67 -11.34 22.82
N VAL A 754 9.48 -12.32 22.45
CA VAL A 754 10.84 -12.11 21.93
C VAL A 754 10.93 -12.66 20.53
N GLN A 755 11.28 -11.81 19.58
CA GLN A 755 11.25 -12.13 18.15
C GLN A 755 12.57 -11.75 17.49
N GLN A 756 12.94 -12.51 16.46
CA GLN A 756 14.16 -12.28 15.67
C GLN A 756 13.84 -12.26 14.19
N THR A 757 14.39 -11.30 13.48
CA THR A 757 14.51 -11.32 12.00
C THR A 757 15.96 -11.60 11.62
N GLU A 758 16.16 -12.31 10.50
CA GLU A 758 17.47 -12.55 9.91
C GLU A 758 17.48 -12.07 8.45
N PHE A 759 18.61 -11.47 8.08
CA PHE A 759 18.82 -10.91 6.74
C PHE A 759 19.82 -11.75 5.93
N SER A 760 19.80 -11.59 4.62
CA SER A 760 20.57 -12.41 3.66
C SER A 760 22.10 -12.33 3.83
N ASP A 761 22.62 -11.34 4.56
CA ASP A 761 24.03 -11.22 4.92
C ASP A 761 24.39 -11.84 6.29
N GLY A 762 23.40 -12.44 6.97
CA GLY A 762 23.55 -13.02 8.32
C GLY A 762 23.35 -12.03 9.46
N SER A 763 23.02 -10.78 9.18
CA SER A 763 22.62 -9.79 10.20
C SER A 763 21.32 -10.20 10.86
N LYS A 764 21.19 -9.92 12.16
CA LYS A 764 20.02 -10.26 12.98
C LYS A 764 19.52 -9.04 13.74
N ILE A 765 18.20 -8.89 13.82
CA ILE A 765 17.56 -7.93 14.72
C ILE A 765 16.68 -8.72 15.69
N ILE A 766 16.84 -8.49 16.98
CA ILE A 766 16.06 -9.13 18.04
C ILE A 766 15.27 -8.05 18.77
N ALA A 767 13.97 -8.19 18.86
CA ALA A 767 13.08 -7.31 19.63
C ALA A 767 12.50 -8.07 20.81
N ASN A 768 12.57 -7.46 21.99
CA ASN A 768 11.96 -7.96 23.22
C ASN A 768 10.81 -7.04 23.62
N PHE A 769 9.58 -7.50 23.43
CA PHE A 769 8.36 -6.78 23.77
C PHE A 769 7.95 -6.91 25.23
N SER A 770 8.59 -7.81 25.99
CA SER A 770 8.33 -7.97 27.42
C SER A 770 9.11 -6.96 28.28
N ASN A 771 8.65 -6.71 29.50
CA ASN A 771 9.36 -5.86 30.48
C ASN A 771 10.59 -6.53 31.13
N LYS A 772 10.88 -7.79 30.80
CA LYS A 772 11.96 -8.57 31.42
C LYS A 772 13.10 -8.79 30.45
N ALA A 773 14.33 -8.76 30.96
CA ALA A 773 15.47 -9.16 30.15
C ALA A 773 15.35 -10.63 29.72
N PHE A 774 15.80 -10.92 28.52
CA PHE A 774 15.82 -12.24 27.91
C PHE A 774 17.24 -12.59 27.48
N ARG A 775 17.64 -13.85 27.66
CA ARG A 775 18.94 -14.31 27.20
C ARG A 775 18.84 -15.40 26.18
N HIS A 776 19.43 -15.19 25.03
CA HIS A 776 19.43 -16.13 23.90
C HIS A 776 20.85 -16.32 23.37
N ASN A 777 21.33 -17.57 23.26
CA ASN A 777 22.65 -17.90 22.72
C ASN A 777 23.82 -17.07 23.31
N GLY A 778 23.75 -16.78 24.62
CA GLY A 778 24.78 -15.97 25.31
C GLY A 778 24.62 -14.46 25.16
N ILE A 779 23.64 -13.99 24.42
CA ILE A 779 23.31 -12.58 24.18
C ILE A 779 22.21 -12.15 25.15
N ASP A 780 22.44 -11.05 25.86
CA ASP A 780 21.47 -10.44 26.77
C ASP A 780 20.68 -9.36 26.00
N ILE A 781 19.35 -9.45 26.01
CA ILE A 781 18.42 -8.51 25.41
C ILE A 781 17.60 -7.90 26.55
N ALA A 782 17.67 -6.59 26.72
CA ALA A 782 16.92 -5.88 27.77
C ALA A 782 15.40 -6.00 27.51
N GLY A 783 14.60 -5.77 28.55
CA GLY A 783 13.13 -5.65 28.38
C GLY A 783 12.80 -4.39 27.59
N LEU A 784 11.75 -4.43 26.77
CA LEU A 784 11.31 -3.36 25.86
C LEU A 784 12.49 -2.77 25.08
N SER A 785 13.20 -3.62 24.33
CA SER A 785 14.38 -3.19 23.56
C SER A 785 14.53 -3.93 22.25
N VAL A 786 15.34 -3.34 21.39
CA VAL A 786 15.87 -3.96 20.17
C VAL A 786 17.37 -4.09 20.31
N LYS A 787 17.90 -5.24 19.90
CA LYS A 787 19.33 -5.48 19.71
C LYS A 787 19.58 -5.98 18.29
N ALA A 788 20.30 -5.21 17.49
CA ALA A 788 20.77 -5.65 16.19
C ALA A 788 22.23 -6.09 16.23
N ILE A 789 22.53 -7.19 15.56
CA ILE A 789 23.88 -7.74 15.39
C ILE A 789 24.12 -7.80 13.89
N LEU A 790 24.90 -6.86 13.38
CA LEU A 790 25.10 -6.68 11.94
C LEU A 790 26.30 -7.51 11.45
N ALA A 791 26.26 -7.94 10.21
CA ALA A 791 27.31 -8.77 9.58
C ALA A 791 28.70 -8.11 9.60
N ASN A 792 28.77 -6.78 9.63
CA ASN A 792 30.02 -6.03 9.76
C ASN A 792 30.59 -6.01 11.20
N GLY A 793 29.92 -6.66 12.17
CA GLY A 793 30.30 -6.73 13.57
C GLY A 793 29.79 -5.58 14.44
N GLN A 794 29.06 -4.63 13.86
CA GLN A 794 28.40 -3.56 14.63
C GLN A 794 27.22 -4.12 15.43
N VAL A 795 27.06 -3.63 16.67
CA VAL A 795 25.91 -3.93 17.51
C VAL A 795 25.17 -2.63 17.77
N VAL A 796 23.86 -2.65 17.57
CA VAL A 796 22.98 -1.52 17.87
C VAL A 796 22.00 -1.95 18.96
N ASP A 797 22.03 -1.25 20.08
CA ASP A 797 21.07 -1.38 21.19
C ASP A 797 20.15 -0.16 21.18
N TRP A 798 18.84 -0.40 21.19
CA TRP A 798 17.85 0.68 21.18
C TRP A 798 16.64 0.33 22.06
N GLN A 799 16.04 1.35 22.68
CA GLN A 799 14.82 1.23 23.50
C GLN A 799 13.85 2.35 23.15
N PRO A 800 12.52 2.10 23.11
CA PRO A 800 11.54 3.16 23.01
C PRO A 800 11.68 4.17 24.13
N ASN A 801 11.44 5.45 23.83
CA ASN A 801 11.34 6.45 24.89
C ASN A 801 10.10 6.19 25.74
N HIS A 802 10.27 5.83 27.00
CA HIS A 802 9.18 5.84 27.96
C HIS A 802 8.92 7.29 28.38
N SER A 803 7.90 7.93 27.79
CA SER A 803 7.38 9.22 28.27
C SER A 803 6.21 9.01 29.21
#